data_16b58693d8c208b60054e931a4540309
#
_entry.id   16b58693d8c208b60054e931a4540309
#
_cell.length_a   1.000
_cell.length_b   1.000
_cell.length_c   1.000
_cell.angle_alpha   90.00
_cell.angle_beta   90.00
_cell.angle_gamma   90.00
#
_symmetry.space_group_name_H-M   'P 1'
#
loop_
_entity.id
_entity.type
_entity.pdbx_description
1 polymer ?
#
loop_
_entity_poly.entity_id
_entity_poly.type
_entity_poly.pdbx_seq_one_letter_code
_entity_poly.pdbx_strand_id
1 'polypeptide(L)'
;MTECKDEHILNTIDSPADLRKLLPEQLTEVCAELRQYIIDILSENPGHLGASLGTVELTVALHYVFNTPYDRIVWDVGHQAYGHKILTGRREAFHTLRKLGGISGFPNPAESPYDAFIAGHASNSISAAMGMSVASALKGEKERHVIAVIGDGAMTGGLAFEGLNNASANPNNLLIILNDNDMAIDRPVGGLSQYLVDITTSQAYNKMRYDVYRGLRKMKLIDNNRRENILRFNNSLKALLTQQHNLFEGFSIRYFGPIDGHDVGYLIKVLNDIKDMEGPKLLHIKTKKGKGFKPAEESATEWHAPGLFNKETGERIIVHTLNEPQLYQDVFGHTLVELAEQDERIVGITPAMPTGCSMTYLMKRFPKRAFDVGIAEGHAVTFSAGLAKEGMIPFCNIYSSFMQRAYDMLIHDVALQNLHMVLCLDRAGLVGEDGATHHGVFDLAYMRPIPNLIISSPLNEWDLRNLMYTGYKEEKGPFVIRYPKGKGEKTDWRNEMQLLPIGKGRKLHEGHDVAVLSIGPIGNEVIKAIKEVEEEGLSVAHYDMIYLKPIDEALLHEVGQTFSRIITVENGVVKGGLGSAVLEFMADHNYTPQIRRIGVPDRFIEQGSIPELYKQCRMDAKSIAVAIREIISKNVNIITT
;
A
#
# COMPACT_ATOMS: atom_id res chain seq x y z
N MET A 1 -37.59 35.08 -14.69
CA MET A 1 -36.77 34.89 -13.48
C MET A 1 -35.70 33.92 -13.88
N THR A 2 -34.55 34.41 -14.24
CA THR A 2 -33.33 33.63 -14.53
C THR A 2 -32.82 33.13 -13.19
N GLU A 3 -32.86 31.82 -12.99
CA GLU A 3 -32.12 31.17 -11.90
C GLU A 3 -30.66 31.56 -12.04
N CYS A 4 -30.15 32.33 -11.08
CA CYS A 4 -28.73 32.49 -10.85
C CYS A 4 -28.21 31.07 -10.48
N LYS A 5 -27.61 30.35 -11.41
CA LYS A 5 -26.71 29.25 -11.06
C LYS A 5 -25.60 29.91 -10.26
N ASP A 6 -25.52 29.62 -8.97
CA ASP A 6 -24.32 29.89 -8.17
C ASP A 6 -23.14 29.23 -8.90
N GLU A 7 -22.39 30.02 -9.64
CA GLU A 7 -21.19 29.53 -10.36
C GLU A 7 -20.12 29.29 -9.32
N HIS A 8 -19.96 28.04 -8.88
CA HIS A 8 -18.87 27.62 -8.01
C HIS A 8 -17.53 28.01 -8.63
N ILE A 9 -16.68 28.69 -7.86
CA ILE A 9 -15.36 29.13 -8.31
C ILE A 9 -14.52 27.91 -8.76
N LEU A 10 -14.66 26.77 -8.11
CA LEU A 10 -13.98 25.52 -8.47
C LEU A 10 -14.24 25.11 -9.93
N ASN A 11 -15.41 25.44 -10.48
CA ASN A 11 -15.76 25.12 -11.87
C ASN A 11 -14.96 25.93 -12.89
N THR A 12 -14.35 27.03 -12.48
CA THR A 12 -13.49 27.88 -13.33
C THR A 12 -12.01 27.45 -13.29
N ILE A 13 -11.67 26.44 -12.49
CA ILE A 13 -10.30 25.96 -12.30
C ILE A 13 -10.09 24.63 -13.03
N ASP A 14 -9.51 24.68 -14.22
CA ASP A 14 -9.12 23.48 -14.97
C ASP A 14 -7.63 23.13 -14.80
N SER A 15 -6.85 24.10 -14.31
CA SER A 15 -5.42 23.91 -14.08
C SER A 15 -4.91 24.77 -12.92
N PRO A 16 -3.75 24.47 -12.35
CA PRO A 16 -3.10 25.36 -11.38
C PRO A 16 -2.83 26.78 -11.89
N ALA A 17 -2.74 26.97 -13.22
CA ALA A 17 -2.60 28.29 -13.80
C ALA A 17 -3.86 29.14 -13.61
N ASP A 18 -5.03 28.52 -13.60
CA ASP A 18 -6.31 29.23 -13.36
C ASP A 18 -6.43 29.56 -11.87
N LEU A 19 -6.08 28.63 -10.99
CA LEU A 19 -6.05 28.87 -9.55
C LEU A 19 -5.18 30.09 -9.18
N ARG A 20 -4.01 30.25 -9.82
CA ARG A 20 -3.10 31.38 -9.59
C ARG A 20 -3.61 32.75 -10.06
N LYS A 21 -4.69 32.79 -10.87
CA LYS A 21 -5.34 34.04 -11.28
C LYS A 21 -6.31 34.59 -10.23
N LEU A 22 -6.71 33.76 -9.27
CA LEU A 22 -7.66 34.14 -8.22
C LEU A 22 -7.01 35.08 -7.20
N LEU A 23 -7.82 35.90 -6.58
CA LEU A 23 -7.40 36.73 -5.45
C LEU A 23 -7.22 35.85 -4.20
N PRO A 24 -6.29 36.18 -3.29
CA PRO A 24 -6.05 35.39 -2.07
C PRO A 24 -7.31 35.20 -1.20
N GLU A 25 -8.22 36.18 -1.20
CA GLU A 25 -9.47 36.13 -0.44
C GLU A 25 -10.45 35.05 -0.96
N GLN A 26 -10.37 34.70 -2.23
CA GLN A 26 -11.22 33.66 -2.85
C GLN A 26 -10.77 32.24 -2.54
N LEU A 27 -9.53 32.05 -2.08
CA LEU A 27 -8.94 30.71 -1.89
C LEU A 27 -9.59 29.95 -0.73
N THR A 28 -10.15 30.63 0.25
CA THR A 28 -10.93 29.98 1.34
C THR A 28 -12.19 29.35 0.80
N GLU A 29 -12.87 30.01 -0.13
CA GLU A 29 -14.05 29.50 -0.82
C GLU A 29 -13.70 28.31 -1.72
N VAL A 30 -12.60 28.40 -2.49
CA VAL A 30 -12.08 27.27 -3.28
C VAL A 30 -11.81 26.05 -2.39
N CYS A 31 -11.24 26.24 -1.20
CA CYS A 31 -11.02 25.14 -0.24
C CYS A 31 -12.35 24.52 0.22
N ALA A 32 -13.36 25.33 0.49
CA ALA A 32 -14.68 24.86 0.91
C ALA A 32 -15.37 24.05 -0.20
N GLU A 33 -15.40 24.58 -1.43
CA GLU A 33 -15.98 23.91 -2.60
C GLU A 33 -15.22 22.62 -2.96
N LEU A 34 -13.89 22.63 -2.94
CA LEU A 34 -13.06 21.45 -3.20
C LEU A 34 -13.33 20.34 -2.17
N ARG A 35 -13.48 20.72 -0.90
CA ARG A 35 -13.82 19.76 0.17
C ARG A 35 -15.19 19.16 -0.05
N GLN A 36 -16.18 19.98 -0.35
CA GLN A 36 -17.53 19.50 -0.60
C GLN A 36 -17.58 18.59 -1.83
N TYR A 37 -16.88 18.94 -2.91
CA TYR A 37 -16.79 18.12 -4.10
C TYR A 37 -16.18 16.74 -3.82
N ILE A 38 -15.12 16.66 -3.00
CA ILE A 38 -14.53 15.39 -2.58
C ILE A 38 -15.55 14.56 -1.80
N ILE A 39 -16.29 15.16 -0.85
CA ILE A 39 -17.31 14.46 -0.06
C ILE A 39 -18.42 13.92 -0.97
N ASP A 40 -18.92 14.75 -1.89
CA ASP A 40 -20.00 14.38 -2.79
C ASP A 40 -19.63 13.17 -3.65
N ILE A 41 -18.49 13.20 -4.30
CA ILE A 41 -18.06 12.09 -5.16
C ILE A 41 -17.76 10.83 -4.35
N LEU A 42 -17.06 10.94 -3.21
CA LEU A 42 -16.66 9.77 -2.43
C LEU A 42 -17.80 9.13 -1.65
N SER A 43 -18.91 9.82 -1.46
CA SER A 43 -20.13 9.22 -0.88
C SER A 43 -20.72 8.12 -1.76
N GLU A 44 -20.57 8.25 -3.08
CA GLU A 44 -21.07 7.32 -4.10
C GLU A 44 -19.97 6.47 -4.76
N ASN A 45 -18.74 6.96 -4.75
CA ASN A 45 -17.58 6.29 -5.34
C ASN A 45 -16.45 6.14 -4.30
N PRO A 46 -16.39 5.05 -3.55
CA PRO A 46 -15.51 4.91 -2.38
C PRO A 46 -14.02 5.13 -2.64
N GLY A 47 -13.38 5.86 -1.72
CA GLY A 47 -11.95 6.17 -1.78
C GLY A 47 -11.38 6.61 -0.43
N HIS A 48 -10.17 7.18 -0.43
CA HIS A 48 -9.47 7.67 0.77
C HIS A 48 -9.98 9.06 1.18
N LEU A 49 -11.05 9.10 1.97
CA LEU A 49 -11.74 10.34 2.32
C LEU A 49 -10.96 11.17 3.34
N GLY A 50 -10.71 10.61 4.52
CA GLY A 50 -10.21 11.37 5.68
C GLY A 50 -8.86 12.06 5.42
N ALA A 51 -7.93 11.37 4.77
CA ALA A 51 -6.63 11.93 4.44
C ALA A 51 -6.73 13.08 3.43
N SER A 52 -7.57 12.93 2.40
CA SER A 52 -7.75 13.97 1.37
C SER A 52 -8.43 15.22 1.91
N LEU A 53 -9.41 15.08 2.82
CA LEU A 53 -10.04 16.23 3.48
C LEU A 53 -9.05 17.00 4.38
N GLY A 54 -8.08 16.30 4.97
CA GLY A 54 -7.05 16.90 5.82
C GLY A 54 -6.02 17.76 5.07
N THR A 55 -5.91 17.61 3.74
CA THR A 55 -4.88 18.28 2.93
C THR A 55 -5.42 19.28 1.91
N VAL A 56 -6.69 19.66 2.00
CA VAL A 56 -7.33 20.58 1.05
C VAL A 56 -6.61 21.92 1.00
N GLU A 57 -6.43 22.60 2.13
CA GLU A 57 -5.78 23.90 2.20
C GLU A 57 -4.30 23.82 1.78
N LEU A 58 -3.59 22.77 2.20
CA LEU A 58 -2.22 22.53 1.76
C LEU A 58 -2.14 22.40 0.23
N THR A 59 -3.04 21.61 -0.37
CA THR A 59 -3.05 21.38 -1.82
C THR A 59 -3.30 22.67 -2.60
N VAL A 60 -4.28 23.47 -2.17
CA VAL A 60 -4.56 24.79 -2.76
C VAL A 60 -3.35 25.71 -2.63
N ALA A 61 -2.75 25.79 -1.44
CA ALA A 61 -1.57 26.63 -1.19
C ALA A 61 -0.36 26.21 -2.05
N LEU A 62 -0.11 24.91 -2.20
CA LEU A 62 1.00 24.40 -3.02
C LEU A 62 0.81 24.77 -4.50
N HIS A 63 -0.37 24.56 -5.07
CA HIS A 63 -0.64 24.88 -6.47
C HIS A 63 -0.77 26.38 -6.75
N TYR A 64 -1.07 27.16 -5.71
CA TYR A 64 -1.07 28.62 -5.80
C TYR A 64 0.33 29.24 -5.79
N VAL A 65 1.24 28.69 -4.96
CA VAL A 65 2.60 29.23 -4.77
C VAL A 65 3.60 28.71 -5.79
N PHE A 66 3.50 27.42 -6.17
CA PHE A 66 4.47 26.76 -7.03
C PHE A 66 3.96 26.62 -8.46
N ASN A 67 4.86 26.79 -9.43
CA ASN A 67 4.54 26.75 -10.86
C ASN A 67 4.54 25.31 -11.38
N THR A 68 3.60 24.47 -10.90
CA THR A 68 3.44 23.11 -11.41
C THR A 68 2.89 23.11 -12.85
N PRO A 69 3.29 22.18 -13.73
CA PRO A 69 4.14 21.01 -13.48
C PRO A 69 5.66 21.27 -13.60
N TYR A 70 6.11 22.51 -13.87
CA TYR A 70 7.55 22.83 -13.89
C TYR A 70 8.17 22.55 -12.52
N ASP A 71 7.61 23.11 -11.45
CA ASP A 71 7.90 22.70 -10.08
C ASP A 71 7.31 21.32 -9.82
N ARG A 72 7.97 20.51 -8.98
CA ARG A 72 7.62 19.12 -8.73
C ARG A 72 7.08 18.92 -7.32
N ILE A 73 5.89 18.34 -7.21
CA ILE A 73 5.31 17.90 -5.93
C ILE A 73 5.29 16.38 -5.91
N VAL A 74 6.00 15.78 -4.96
CA VAL A 74 6.03 14.34 -4.71
C VAL A 74 5.20 14.02 -3.47
N TRP A 75 4.07 13.34 -3.67
CA TRP A 75 3.18 12.93 -2.60
C TRP A 75 3.62 11.57 -2.03
N ASP A 76 3.89 11.50 -0.73
CA ASP A 76 4.15 10.24 -0.05
C ASP A 76 2.85 9.45 0.11
N VAL A 77 2.85 8.14 -0.14
CA VAL A 77 1.65 7.29 -0.26
C VAL A 77 0.68 7.79 -1.33
N GLY A 78 0.31 9.06 -1.33
CA GLY A 78 -0.55 9.69 -2.33
C GLY A 78 -2.06 9.53 -2.12
N HIS A 79 -2.49 8.86 -1.06
CA HIS A 79 -3.90 8.72 -0.70
C HIS A 79 -4.57 10.04 -0.25
N GLN A 80 -3.78 11.06 0.05
CA GLN A 80 -4.19 12.42 0.38
C GLN A 80 -4.26 13.36 -0.82
N ALA A 81 -4.00 12.88 -2.05
CA ALA A 81 -3.78 13.73 -3.23
C ALA A 81 -5.04 13.90 -4.11
N TYR A 82 -6.25 13.72 -3.58
CA TYR A 82 -7.46 13.89 -4.39
C TYR A 82 -7.69 15.34 -4.81
N GLY A 83 -7.48 16.31 -3.91
CA GLY A 83 -7.48 17.72 -4.26
C GLY A 83 -6.48 18.07 -5.36
N HIS A 84 -5.29 17.46 -5.33
CA HIS A 84 -4.29 17.61 -6.38
C HIS A 84 -4.82 17.13 -7.75
N LYS A 85 -5.46 15.95 -7.81
CA LYS A 85 -6.04 15.45 -9.07
C LYS A 85 -7.14 16.39 -9.60
N ILE A 86 -8.02 16.88 -8.73
CA ILE A 86 -9.13 17.77 -9.10
C ILE A 86 -8.58 19.08 -9.66
N LEU A 87 -7.63 19.73 -9.00
CA LEU A 87 -7.04 21.00 -9.40
C LEU A 87 -6.08 20.92 -10.61
N THR A 88 -5.78 19.72 -11.08
CA THR A 88 -4.85 19.47 -12.20
C THR A 88 -5.54 18.83 -13.41
N GLY A 89 -6.78 19.24 -13.68
CA GLY A 89 -7.53 18.92 -14.90
C GLY A 89 -8.29 17.60 -14.87
N ARG A 90 -8.41 16.94 -13.70
CA ARG A 90 -9.13 15.67 -13.58
C ARG A 90 -10.44 15.77 -12.80
N ARG A 91 -10.97 16.99 -12.63
CA ARG A 91 -12.22 17.23 -11.90
C ARG A 91 -13.36 16.42 -12.51
N GLU A 92 -13.61 16.56 -13.80
CA GLU A 92 -14.72 15.86 -14.46
C GLU A 92 -14.52 14.34 -14.51
N ALA A 93 -13.27 13.87 -14.67
CA ALA A 93 -12.97 12.46 -14.63
C ALA A 93 -13.01 11.84 -13.22
N PHE A 94 -13.13 12.67 -12.17
CA PHE A 94 -12.98 12.21 -10.79
C PHE A 94 -14.07 11.20 -10.35
N HIS A 95 -15.24 11.20 -11.00
CA HIS A 95 -16.29 10.19 -10.79
C HIS A 95 -15.89 8.78 -11.26
N THR A 96 -14.80 8.65 -12.05
CA THR A 96 -14.21 7.37 -12.49
C THR A 96 -13.07 6.88 -11.59
N LEU A 97 -12.81 7.60 -10.49
CA LEU A 97 -11.74 7.27 -9.55
C LEU A 97 -11.79 5.79 -9.12
N ARG A 98 -10.66 5.07 -9.23
CA ARG A 98 -10.51 3.66 -8.82
C ARG A 98 -11.33 2.63 -9.62
N LYS A 99 -12.01 3.05 -10.69
CA LYS A 99 -12.74 2.16 -11.61
C LYS A 99 -11.84 1.71 -12.76
N LEU A 100 -12.17 0.58 -13.37
CA LEU A 100 -11.47 0.08 -14.56
C LEU A 100 -11.55 1.09 -15.70
N GLY A 101 -10.40 1.42 -16.31
CA GLY A 101 -10.32 2.45 -17.36
C GLY A 101 -10.53 3.88 -16.88
N GLY A 102 -10.71 4.11 -15.58
CA GLY A 102 -10.80 5.42 -14.94
C GLY A 102 -9.47 5.89 -14.37
N ILE A 103 -9.52 6.95 -13.54
CA ILE A 103 -8.31 7.48 -12.89
C ILE A 103 -7.92 6.66 -11.66
N SER A 104 -6.61 6.52 -11.44
CA SER A 104 -6.02 5.82 -10.29
C SER A 104 -6.35 6.52 -8.97
N GLY A 105 -6.44 5.74 -7.89
CA GLY A 105 -6.57 6.25 -6.52
C GLY A 105 -5.32 6.98 -5.99
N PHE A 106 -4.20 6.93 -6.72
CA PHE A 106 -2.91 7.52 -6.34
C PHE A 106 -2.36 8.36 -7.49
N PRO A 107 -1.45 9.32 -7.24
CA PRO A 107 -0.71 9.99 -8.30
C PRO A 107 0.00 9.00 -9.22
N ASN A 108 -0.19 9.20 -10.53
CA ASN A 108 0.36 8.35 -11.57
C ASN A 108 0.87 9.20 -12.75
N PRO A 109 2.18 9.25 -13.02
CA PRO A 109 2.75 10.02 -14.12
C PRO A 109 2.20 9.68 -15.51
N ALA A 110 1.64 8.48 -15.68
CA ALA A 110 0.98 8.11 -16.95
C ALA A 110 -0.39 8.81 -17.15
N GLU A 111 -1.01 9.31 -16.09
CA GLU A 111 -2.29 10.03 -16.16
C GLU A 111 -2.10 11.53 -16.40
N SER A 112 -1.07 12.12 -15.81
CA SER A 112 -0.92 13.58 -15.80
C SER A 112 0.54 14.00 -15.62
N PRO A 113 1.00 15.05 -16.34
CA PRO A 113 2.32 15.63 -16.14
C PRO A 113 2.50 16.31 -14.77
N TYR A 114 1.40 16.56 -14.05
CA TYR A 114 1.41 17.10 -12.69
C TYR A 114 1.76 16.05 -11.64
N ASP A 115 1.57 14.77 -11.93
CA ASP A 115 1.95 13.66 -11.07
C ASP A 115 3.45 13.38 -11.23
N ALA A 116 4.28 14.06 -10.44
CA ALA A 116 5.74 14.05 -10.63
C ALA A 116 6.37 12.67 -10.39
N PHE A 117 5.78 11.85 -9.53
CA PHE A 117 6.26 10.51 -9.20
C PHE A 117 5.09 9.58 -8.87
N ILE A 118 5.28 8.28 -9.12
CA ILE A 118 4.26 7.30 -8.75
C ILE A 118 4.15 7.19 -7.23
N ALA A 119 2.93 7.11 -6.73
CA ALA A 119 2.64 6.96 -5.31
C ALA A 119 1.85 5.67 -5.04
N GLY A 120 1.71 5.28 -3.77
CA GLY A 120 1.04 4.07 -3.29
C GLY A 120 1.72 3.48 -2.07
N HIS A 121 3.06 3.49 -2.03
CA HIS A 121 3.86 3.01 -0.91
C HIS A 121 4.45 4.18 -0.11
N ALA A 122 4.49 4.04 1.22
CA ALA A 122 4.96 5.07 2.12
C ALA A 122 6.48 5.27 2.12
N SER A 123 6.93 6.41 2.60
CA SER A 123 8.31 6.74 2.98
C SER A 123 9.29 6.98 1.81
N ASN A 124 8.84 7.00 0.56
CA ASN A 124 9.72 7.15 -0.61
C ASN A 124 9.82 8.60 -1.14
N SER A 125 8.93 9.50 -0.71
CA SER A 125 8.82 10.85 -1.28
C SER A 125 10.09 11.69 -1.09
N ILE A 126 10.72 11.62 0.09
CA ILE A 126 11.93 12.40 0.39
C ILE A 126 13.07 12.00 -0.55
N SER A 127 13.33 10.69 -0.69
CA SER A 127 14.39 10.19 -1.56
C SER A 127 14.13 10.52 -3.04
N ALA A 128 12.89 10.34 -3.50
CA ALA A 128 12.51 10.66 -4.89
C ALA A 128 12.63 12.16 -5.18
N ALA A 129 12.10 13.01 -4.30
CA ALA A 129 12.16 14.45 -4.45
C ALA A 129 13.60 14.98 -4.35
N MET A 130 14.43 14.40 -3.46
CA MET A 130 15.84 14.74 -3.37
C MET A 130 16.57 14.44 -4.68
N GLY A 131 16.35 13.25 -5.27
CA GLY A 131 16.92 12.92 -6.58
C GLY A 131 16.52 13.92 -7.67
N MET A 132 15.26 14.36 -7.69
CA MET A 132 14.79 15.39 -8.62
C MET A 132 15.44 16.75 -8.36
N SER A 133 15.59 17.15 -7.08
CA SER A 133 16.23 18.41 -6.71
C SER A 133 17.70 18.44 -7.07
N VAL A 134 18.44 17.36 -6.85
CA VAL A 134 19.84 17.21 -7.27
C VAL A 134 19.93 17.25 -8.81
N ALA A 135 19.05 16.57 -9.53
CA ALA A 135 19.01 16.60 -11.00
C ALA A 135 18.76 18.02 -11.52
N SER A 136 17.88 18.78 -10.90
CA SER A 136 17.64 20.20 -11.25
C SER A 136 18.91 21.06 -11.02
N ALA A 137 19.60 20.86 -9.91
CA ALA A 137 20.86 21.54 -9.64
C ALA A 137 21.95 21.23 -10.67
N LEU A 138 22.09 19.95 -11.06
CA LEU A 138 23.05 19.51 -12.09
C LEU A 138 22.74 20.06 -13.49
N LYS A 139 21.46 20.26 -13.80
CA LYS A 139 21.00 20.87 -15.05
C LYS A 139 21.06 22.40 -15.06
N GLY A 140 21.37 23.01 -13.91
CA GLY A 140 21.38 24.46 -13.76
C GLY A 140 19.98 25.09 -13.66
N GLU A 141 18.94 24.31 -13.40
CA GLU A 141 17.54 24.74 -13.26
C GLU A 141 17.31 25.34 -11.85
N LYS A 142 17.94 26.47 -11.54
CA LYS A 142 17.94 27.08 -10.21
C LYS A 142 16.57 27.57 -9.75
N GLU A 143 15.69 27.90 -10.69
CA GLU A 143 14.32 28.39 -10.42
C GLU A 143 13.31 27.26 -10.15
N ARG A 144 13.72 25.99 -10.32
CA ARG A 144 12.83 24.85 -10.12
C ARG A 144 12.78 24.47 -8.64
N HIS A 145 11.55 24.41 -8.11
CA HIS A 145 11.30 23.93 -6.76
C HIS A 145 10.90 22.44 -6.80
N VAL A 146 11.37 21.70 -5.81
CA VAL A 146 10.97 20.30 -5.60
C VAL A 146 10.48 20.12 -4.18
N ILE A 147 9.27 19.61 -4.03
CA ILE A 147 8.55 19.50 -2.78
C ILE A 147 8.21 18.04 -2.51
N ALA A 148 8.56 17.52 -1.33
CA ALA A 148 8.09 16.24 -0.81
C ALA A 148 7.02 16.49 0.23
N VAL A 149 5.82 15.92 0.09
CA VAL A 149 4.74 15.96 1.08
C VAL A 149 4.66 14.59 1.74
N ILE A 150 4.97 14.50 3.02
CA ILE A 150 5.03 13.25 3.78
C ILE A 150 4.20 13.36 5.06
N GLY A 151 3.44 12.32 5.39
CA GLY A 151 2.70 12.21 6.65
C GLY A 151 3.59 11.76 7.81
N ASP A 152 3.17 12.07 9.04
CA ASP A 152 3.83 11.67 10.29
C ASP A 152 4.01 10.15 10.40
N GLY A 153 2.99 9.36 10.03
CA GLY A 153 3.09 7.90 9.97
C GLY A 153 4.13 7.41 8.94
N ALA A 154 4.14 7.97 7.72
CA ALA A 154 5.10 7.61 6.69
C ALA A 154 6.54 8.05 7.03
N MET A 155 6.71 9.06 7.86
CA MET A 155 8.01 9.51 8.36
C MET A 155 8.69 8.46 9.25
N THR A 156 7.95 7.50 9.82
CA THR A 156 8.52 6.43 10.66
C THR A 156 9.25 5.34 9.87
N GLY A 157 9.08 5.28 8.55
CA GLY A 157 9.74 4.26 7.72
C GLY A 157 11.23 4.53 7.49
N GLY A 158 12.03 3.47 7.43
CA GLY A 158 13.50 3.56 7.31
C GLY A 158 13.95 4.39 6.12
N LEU A 159 13.34 4.23 4.95
CA LEU A 159 13.70 4.98 3.74
C LEU A 159 13.53 6.50 3.90
N ALA A 160 12.55 6.96 4.70
CA ALA A 160 12.40 8.38 5.02
C ALA A 160 13.61 8.90 5.81
N PHE A 161 14.10 8.14 6.81
CA PHE A 161 15.31 8.49 7.56
C PHE A 161 16.56 8.46 6.70
N GLU A 162 16.70 7.49 5.80
CA GLU A 162 17.80 7.45 4.82
C GLU A 162 17.79 8.70 3.93
N GLY A 163 16.60 9.10 3.45
CA GLY A 163 16.41 10.32 2.68
C GLY A 163 16.78 11.58 3.47
N LEU A 164 16.34 11.69 4.72
CA LEU A 164 16.69 12.82 5.61
C LEU A 164 18.20 12.88 5.87
N ASN A 165 18.81 11.74 6.19
CA ASN A 165 20.24 11.65 6.44
C ASN A 165 21.07 12.08 5.22
N ASN A 166 20.61 11.73 4.02
CA ASN A 166 21.33 12.07 2.78
C ASN A 166 21.01 13.49 2.28
N ALA A 167 19.91 14.11 2.68
CA ALA A 167 19.48 15.44 2.19
C ALA A 167 20.50 16.54 2.45
N SER A 168 21.30 16.44 3.52
CA SER A 168 22.36 17.39 3.84
C SER A 168 23.68 17.16 3.10
N ALA A 169 23.87 15.98 2.50
CA ALA A 169 25.13 15.57 1.89
C ALA A 169 25.35 16.13 0.48
N ASN A 170 24.27 16.47 -0.22
CA ASN A 170 24.31 16.90 -1.63
C ASN A 170 23.67 18.28 -1.80
N PRO A 171 24.18 19.12 -2.74
CA PRO A 171 23.56 20.41 -3.06
C PRO A 171 22.12 20.21 -3.56
N ASN A 172 21.16 20.74 -2.83
CA ASN A 172 19.75 20.69 -3.21
C ASN A 172 18.95 21.78 -2.51
N ASN A 173 17.77 22.12 -3.04
CA ASN A 173 16.82 23.06 -2.46
C ASN A 173 15.51 22.37 -2.05
N LEU A 174 15.58 21.11 -1.68
CA LEU A 174 14.42 20.30 -1.31
C LEU A 174 13.60 20.97 -0.20
N LEU A 175 12.30 21.09 -0.44
CA LEU A 175 11.31 21.43 0.57
C LEU A 175 10.56 20.17 1.00
N ILE A 176 10.69 19.79 2.26
CA ILE A 176 9.93 18.71 2.86
C ILE A 176 8.76 19.31 3.63
N ILE A 177 7.54 18.89 3.35
CA ILE A 177 6.35 19.26 4.12
C ILE A 177 5.94 18.05 4.94
N LEU A 178 6.13 18.15 6.26
CA LEU A 178 5.66 17.16 7.22
C LEU A 178 4.21 17.50 7.58
N ASN A 179 3.28 16.69 7.07
CA ASN A 179 1.86 16.80 7.39
C ASN A 179 1.56 15.93 8.61
N ASP A 180 1.53 16.56 9.77
CA ASP A 180 1.31 15.92 11.06
C ASP A 180 -0.17 16.03 11.46
N ASN A 181 -0.85 14.90 11.55
CA ASN A 181 -2.25 14.81 11.96
C ASN A 181 -2.49 13.78 13.07
N ASP A 182 -1.42 13.30 13.71
CA ASP A 182 -1.42 12.27 14.76
C ASP A 182 -2.10 10.95 14.33
N MET A 183 -2.10 10.65 13.01
CA MET A 183 -2.78 9.47 12.46
C MET A 183 -2.02 8.91 11.25
N ALA A 184 -1.79 7.59 11.29
CA ALA A 184 -1.54 6.78 10.09
C ALA A 184 -2.87 6.22 9.55
N ILE A 185 -2.98 4.93 9.24
CA ILE A 185 -4.28 4.25 9.10
C ILE A 185 -4.90 4.12 10.49
N ASP A 186 -4.16 3.56 11.44
CA ASP A 186 -4.43 3.55 12.87
C ASP A 186 -3.55 4.62 13.59
N ARG A 187 -3.59 4.71 14.92
CA ARG A 187 -2.74 5.65 15.66
C ARG A 187 -1.27 5.28 15.48
N PRO A 188 -0.40 6.26 15.19
CA PRO A 188 1.02 5.98 15.00
C PRO A 188 1.67 5.52 16.32
N VAL A 189 2.67 4.65 16.19
CA VAL A 189 3.40 4.09 17.32
C VAL A 189 4.87 4.54 17.32
N GLY A 190 5.50 4.49 18.49
CA GLY A 190 6.94 4.70 18.64
C GLY A 190 7.37 6.10 19.07
N GLY A 191 8.67 6.23 19.32
CA GLY A 191 9.27 7.43 19.88
C GLY A 191 9.19 8.68 19.00
N LEU A 192 9.14 8.52 17.66
CA LEU A 192 9.01 9.66 16.77
C LEU A 192 7.65 10.34 16.91
N SER A 193 6.56 9.57 17.03
CA SER A 193 5.23 10.14 17.26
C SER A 193 5.18 10.94 18.56
N GLN A 194 5.73 10.39 19.65
CA GLN A 194 5.81 11.12 20.92
C GLN A 194 6.64 12.41 20.77
N TYR A 195 7.77 12.33 20.07
CA TYR A 195 8.62 13.49 19.80
C TYR A 195 7.89 14.59 19.02
N LEU A 196 7.07 14.25 18.01
CA LEU A 196 6.27 15.21 17.26
C LEU A 196 5.20 15.87 18.15
N VAL A 197 4.56 15.11 19.04
CA VAL A 197 3.64 15.66 20.05
C VAL A 197 4.37 16.66 20.96
N ASP A 198 5.56 16.34 21.45
CA ASP A 198 6.35 17.21 22.33
C ASP A 198 6.74 18.53 21.63
N ILE A 199 7.12 18.47 20.33
CA ILE A 199 7.38 19.67 19.53
C ILE A 199 6.12 20.53 19.38
N THR A 200 4.96 19.90 19.15
CA THR A 200 3.71 20.63 18.92
C THR A 200 3.20 21.33 20.18
N THR A 201 3.44 20.77 21.35
CA THR A 201 3.07 21.40 22.63
C THR A 201 3.89 22.65 22.95
N SER A 202 5.04 22.84 22.29
CA SER A 202 5.91 24.00 22.46
C SER A 202 5.64 25.14 21.45
N GLN A 203 4.36 25.39 21.15
CA GLN A 203 3.91 26.39 20.14
C GLN A 203 4.49 27.80 20.31
N ALA A 204 4.66 28.27 21.54
CA ALA A 204 5.22 29.60 21.81
C ALA A 204 6.66 29.75 21.29
N TYR A 205 7.49 28.73 21.40
CA TYR A 205 8.86 28.70 20.92
C TYR A 205 8.94 28.74 19.37
N ASN A 206 8.14 27.90 18.72
CA ASN A 206 8.18 27.79 17.27
C ASN A 206 7.67 29.07 16.57
N LYS A 207 6.63 29.69 17.09
CA LYS A 207 6.10 30.98 16.58
C LYS A 207 7.13 32.12 16.77
N MET A 208 7.72 32.22 17.96
CA MET A 208 8.75 33.23 18.25
C MET A 208 9.97 33.09 17.32
N ARG A 209 10.42 31.86 17.07
CA ARG A 209 11.55 31.56 16.17
C ARG A 209 11.27 32.01 14.74
N TYR A 210 10.08 31.75 14.23
CA TYR A 210 9.66 32.17 12.89
C TYR A 210 9.59 33.71 12.81
N ASP A 211 9.00 34.37 13.80
CA ASP A 211 8.86 35.83 13.85
C ASP A 211 10.22 36.53 13.96
N VAL A 212 11.16 35.98 14.73
CA VAL A 212 12.56 36.50 14.82
C VAL A 212 13.26 36.33 13.46
N TYR A 213 13.19 35.19 12.82
CA TYR A 213 13.78 34.97 11.49
C TYR A 213 13.23 35.95 10.44
N ARG A 214 11.93 36.16 10.44
CA ARG A 214 11.25 37.13 9.56
C ARG A 214 11.66 38.58 9.86
N GLY A 215 11.82 38.92 11.13
CA GLY A 215 12.33 40.23 11.55
C GLY A 215 13.74 40.50 11.01
N LEU A 216 14.64 39.53 11.15
CA LEU A 216 16.02 39.62 10.66
C LEU A 216 16.10 39.75 9.12
N ARG A 217 15.23 39.03 8.37
CA ARG A 217 15.13 39.17 6.90
C ARG A 217 14.61 40.53 6.47
N LYS A 218 13.60 41.07 7.15
CA LYS A 218 13.08 42.44 6.88
C LYS A 218 14.13 43.54 7.14
N MET A 219 15.02 43.33 8.10
CA MET A 219 16.07 44.29 8.44
C MET A 219 17.28 44.21 7.49
N LYS A 220 17.24 43.38 6.41
CA LYS A 220 18.37 43.14 5.48
C LYS A 220 19.69 42.74 6.17
N LEU A 221 19.62 42.23 7.39
CA LEU A 221 20.80 41.76 8.14
C LEU A 221 21.31 40.41 7.66
N ILE A 222 20.58 39.77 6.74
CA ILE A 222 20.95 38.50 6.13
C ILE A 222 21.24 38.78 4.66
N ASP A 223 22.50 38.99 4.32
CA ASP A 223 23.02 39.01 2.96
C ASP A 223 23.61 37.65 2.62
N ASN A 224 23.37 37.18 1.36
CA ASN A 224 23.68 35.81 0.92
C ASN A 224 25.17 35.42 1.01
N ASN A 225 26.07 36.38 1.18
CA ASN A 225 27.52 36.15 1.23
C ASN A 225 28.13 35.90 2.62
N ARG A 226 27.32 35.80 3.69
CA ARG A 226 27.84 35.62 5.07
C ARG A 226 27.32 34.35 5.74
N ARG A 227 27.40 33.22 5.03
CA ARG A 227 26.95 31.89 5.48
C ARG A 227 27.50 31.49 6.86
N GLU A 228 28.77 31.77 7.14
CA GLU A 228 29.40 31.44 8.42
C GLU A 228 28.89 32.29 9.61
N ASN A 229 28.58 33.56 9.39
CA ASN A 229 28.07 34.42 10.44
C ASN A 229 26.64 34.13 10.84
N ILE A 230 25.82 33.65 9.87
CA ILE A 230 24.43 33.19 10.11
C ILE A 230 24.44 31.91 10.93
N LEU A 231 25.34 30.98 10.64
CA LEU A 231 25.49 29.73 11.40
C LEU A 231 25.97 30.01 12.83
N ARG A 232 26.93 30.92 13.01
CA ARG A 232 27.42 31.35 14.34
C ARG A 232 26.36 32.11 15.14
N PHE A 233 25.58 32.98 14.51
CA PHE A 233 24.49 33.72 15.16
C PHE A 233 23.35 32.79 15.56
N ASN A 234 22.93 31.86 14.67
CA ASN A 234 21.96 30.84 15.01
C ASN A 234 22.44 29.94 16.16
N ASN A 235 23.72 29.57 16.18
CA ASN A 235 24.29 28.76 17.25
C ASN A 235 24.37 29.53 18.57
N SER A 236 24.64 30.83 18.53
CA SER A 236 24.67 31.70 19.73
C SER A 236 23.26 31.94 20.27
N LEU A 237 22.26 32.13 19.40
CA LEU A 237 20.86 32.26 19.80
C LEU A 237 20.30 30.92 20.33
N LYS A 238 20.72 29.79 19.73
CA LYS A 238 20.43 28.44 20.23
C LYS A 238 20.99 28.19 21.63
N ALA A 239 22.23 28.60 21.88
CA ALA A 239 22.88 28.46 23.19
C ALA A 239 22.19 29.29 24.30
N LEU A 240 21.53 30.40 23.92
CA LEU A 240 20.81 31.27 24.86
C LEU A 240 19.34 30.82 25.11
N LEU A 241 18.72 30.09 24.19
CA LEU A 241 17.25 29.86 24.21
C LEU A 241 16.82 28.44 24.45
N THR A 242 17.62 27.38 24.18
CA THR A 242 17.23 25.98 24.45
C THR A 242 18.41 25.03 24.58
N GLN A 243 18.28 24.09 25.52
CA GLN A 243 19.14 22.89 25.67
C GLN A 243 18.72 21.72 24.75
N GLN A 244 17.73 21.87 23.86
CA GLN A 244 17.23 20.79 23.03
C GLN A 244 17.42 21.08 21.53
N HIS A 245 18.27 20.30 20.87
CA HIS A 245 18.37 20.25 19.40
C HIS A 245 17.16 19.51 18.84
N ASN A 246 16.51 20.10 17.83
CA ASN A 246 15.48 19.43 17.05
C ASN A 246 16.11 18.33 16.19
N LEU A 247 15.48 17.15 16.10
CA LEU A 247 15.94 15.99 15.30
C LEU A 247 16.33 16.40 13.88
N PHE A 248 15.49 17.18 13.21
CA PHE A 248 15.70 17.59 11.81
C PHE A 248 16.90 18.53 11.65
N GLU A 249 17.14 19.38 12.64
CA GLU A 249 18.33 20.23 12.67
C GLU A 249 19.61 19.42 12.90
N GLY A 250 19.50 18.28 13.60
CA GLY A 250 20.59 17.30 13.71
C GLY A 250 21.01 16.75 12.34
N PHE A 251 20.08 16.63 11.40
CA PHE A 251 20.36 16.29 9.99
C PHE A 251 20.77 17.51 9.14
N SER A 252 21.05 18.67 9.72
CA SER A 252 21.36 19.91 9.00
C SER A 252 20.23 20.41 8.08
N ILE A 253 18.98 20.01 8.34
CA ILE A 253 17.78 20.46 7.64
C ILE A 253 17.18 21.63 8.41
N ARG A 254 16.89 22.75 7.74
CA ARG A 254 16.24 23.88 8.36
C ARG A 254 14.79 23.55 8.69
N TYR A 255 14.42 23.65 9.95
CA TYR A 255 13.08 23.35 10.42
C TYR A 255 12.25 24.62 10.63
N PHE A 256 11.00 24.59 10.14
CA PHE A 256 9.97 25.63 10.31
C PHE A 256 8.67 24.99 10.82
N GLY A 257 8.01 25.65 11.74
CA GLY A 257 6.73 25.19 12.30
C GLY A 257 6.85 24.71 13.75
N PRO A 258 5.82 23.97 14.26
CA PRO A 258 4.59 23.64 13.54
C PRO A 258 3.69 24.85 13.29
N ILE A 259 2.97 24.84 12.16
CA ILE A 259 1.98 25.86 11.81
C ILE A 259 0.62 25.22 11.54
N ASP A 260 -0.47 26.00 11.59
CA ASP A 260 -1.80 25.53 11.22
C ASP A 260 -1.86 25.22 9.72
N GLY A 261 -2.12 23.96 9.38
CA GLY A 261 -2.26 23.48 8.01
C GLY A 261 -3.63 23.74 7.39
N HIS A 262 -4.56 24.33 8.15
CA HIS A 262 -5.91 24.69 7.67
C HIS A 262 -6.11 26.20 7.44
N ASP A 263 -5.07 27.01 7.66
CA ASP A 263 -5.05 28.43 7.26
C ASP A 263 -4.35 28.58 5.91
N VAL A 264 -5.12 28.55 4.80
CA VAL A 264 -4.60 28.65 3.43
C VAL A 264 -3.83 29.95 3.21
N GLY A 265 -4.29 31.07 3.77
CA GLY A 265 -3.62 32.38 3.63
C GLY A 265 -2.28 32.40 4.34
N TYR A 266 -2.20 31.83 5.56
CA TYR A 266 -0.96 31.72 6.30
C TYR A 266 0.03 30.72 5.67
N LEU A 267 -0.47 29.60 5.17
CA LEU A 267 0.35 28.62 4.40
C LEU A 267 1.00 29.27 3.18
N ILE A 268 0.26 30.02 2.37
CA ILE A 268 0.78 30.73 1.19
C ILE A 268 1.88 31.71 1.59
N LYS A 269 1.66 32.47 2.65
CA LYS A 269 2.66 33.41 3.16
C LYS A 269 3.94 32.72 3.58
N VAL A 270 3.84 31.65 4.38
CA VAL A 270 5.00 30.90 4.83
C VAL A 270 5.75 30.25 3.68
N LEU A 271 5.02 29.60 2.75
CA LEU A 271 5.61 28.98 1.56
C LEU A 271 6.37 30.00 0.71
N ASN A 272 5.81 31.20 0.47
CA ASN A 272 6.50 32.27 -0.25
C ASN A 272 7.75 32.78 0.49
N ASP A 273 7.71 32.82 1.84
CA ASP A 273 8.86 33.25 2.64
C ASP A 273 10.02 32.25 2.61
N ILE A 274 9.75 30.95 2.45
CA ILE A 274 10.79 29.89 2.57
C ILE A 274 11.20 29.26 1.23
N LYS A 275 10.39 29.36 0.16
CA LYS A 275 10.63 28.64 -1.10
C LYS A 275 11.99 28.90 -1.73
N ASP A 276 12.44 30.15 -1.71
CA ASP A 276 13.70 30.60 -2.33
C ASP A 276 14.93 30.48 -1.41
N MET A 277 14.77 29.93 -0.21
CA MET A 277 15.90 29.67 0.68
C MET A 277 16.77 28.53 0.15
N GLU A 278 18.07 28.71 0.13
CA GLU A 278 19.01 27.66 -0.26
C GLU A 278 19.11 26.53 0.77
N GLY A 279 19.35 25.32 0.28
CA GLY A 279 19.55 24.12 1.07
C GLY A 279 18.23 23.44 1.50
N PRO A 280 18.34 22.22 2.07
CA PRO A 280 17.17 21.43 2.47
C PRO A 280 16.44 22.10 3.63
N LYS A 281 15.12 22.08 3.57
CA LYS A 281 14.23 22.66 4.56
C LYS A 281 13.00 21.81 4.80
N LEU A 282 12.50 21.81 6.02
CA LEU A 282 11.30 21.10 6.43
C LEU A 282 10.29 22.08 7.02
N LEU A 283 9.11 22.09 6.47
CA LEU A 283 7.94 22.78 7.01
C LEU A 283 7.03 21.76 7.70
N HIS A 284 6.89 21.89 9.00
CA HIS A 284 5.97 21.07 9.81
C HIS A 284 4.61 21.78 9.88
N ILE A 285 3.58 21.12 9.41
CA ILE A 285 2.20 21.60 9.48
C ILE A 285 1.36 20.67 10.34
N LYS A 286 0.45 21.23 11.12
CA LYS A 286 -0.58 20.46 11.85
C LYS A 286 -1.88 20.52 11.09
N THR A 287 -2.42 19.33 10.81
CA THR A 287 -3.73 19.17 10.17
C THR A 287 -4.64 18.26 10.97
N LYS A 288 -5.89 18.17 10.58
CA LYS A 288 -6.87 17.26 11.14
C LYS A 288 -7.39 16.35 10.04
N LYS A 289 -7.19 15.04 10.19
CA LYS A 289 -7.73 14.04 9.27
C LYS A 289 -9.25 14.11 9.27
N GLY A 290 -9.88 14.15 8.09
CA GLY A 290 -11.33 14.30 7.95
C GLY A 290 -11.88 15.72 8.14
N LYS A 291 -11.04 16.77 8.13
CA LYS A 291 -11.40 18.17 8.35
C LYS A 291 -12.62 18.59 7.53
N GLY A 292 -13.61 19.18 8.22
CA GLY A 292 -14.86 19.70 7.60
C GLY A 292 -15.95 18.66 7.37
N PHE A 293 -15.71 17.38 7.78
CA PHE A 293 -16.73 16.33 7.81
C PHE A 293 -16.75 15.68 9.19
N LYS A 294 -17.71 16.07 10.02
CA LYS A 294 -17.75 15.72 11.44
C LYS A 294 -17.56 14.23 11.74
N PRO A 295 -18.22 13.27 11.04
CA PRO A 295 -18.02 11.85 11.29
C PRO A 295 -16.55 11.41 11.08
N ALA A 296 -15.88 11.96 10.06
CA ALA A 296 -14.48 11.65 9.77
C ALA A 296 -13.50 12.30 10.77
N GLU A 297 -13.87 13.44 11.34
CA GLU A 297 -13.08 14.07 12.41
C GLU A 297 -13.17 13.33 13.75
N GLU A 298 -14.31 12.65 14.01
CA GLU A 298 -14.56 11.92 15.25
C GLU A 298 -14.00 10.49 15.21
N SER A 299 -13.95 9.84 14.05
CA SER A 299 -13.47 8.45 13.88
C SER A 299 -12.52 8.31 12.68
N ALA A 300 -11.32 8.88 12.79
CA ALA A 300 -10.35 9.00 11.69
C ALA A 300 -9.91 7.65 11.08
N THR A 301 -9.90 6.55 11.84
CA THR A 301 -9.59 5.20 11.37
C THR A 301 -10.71 4.66 10.47
N GLU A 302 -11.96 4.71 10.93
CA GLU A 302 -13.12 4.23 10.16
C GLU A 302 -13.32 5.03 8.86
N TRP A 303 -13.04 6.33 8.91
CA TRP A 303 -13.18 7.26 7.80
C TRP A 303 -11.92 7.42 6.96
N HIS A 304 -10.94 6.58 7.16
CA HIS A 304 -9.79 6.52 6.25
C HIS A 304 -10.24 6.13 4.83
N ALA A 305 -11.01 5.03 4.72
CA ALA A 305 -11.66 4.56 3.49
C ALA A 305 -13.04 3.97 3.85
N PRO A 306 -14.07 4.80 4.03
CA PRO A 306 -15.32 4.43 4.71
C PRO A 306 -16.23 3.47 3.92
N GLY A 307 -15.97 3.26 2.63
CA GLY A 307 -16.95 2.64 1.73
C GLY A 307 -18.04 3.64 1.29
N LEU A 308 -19.22 3.14 0.94
CA LEU A 308 -20.40 3.98 0.65
C LEU A 308 -20.93 4.60 1.93
N PHE A 309 -21.39 5.85 1.85
CA PHE A 309 -21.99 6.54 2.98
C PHE A 309 -22.98 7.61 2.56
N ASN A 310 -23.90 7.94 3.44
CA ASN A 310 -24.80 9.06 3.28
C ASN A 310 -24.08 10.35 3.71
N LYS A 311 -23.88 11.27 2.76
CA LYS A 311 -23.14 12.52 3.03
C LYS A 311 -23.86 13.48 3.97
N GLU A 312 -25.20 13.41 4.07
CA GLU A 312 -26.01 14.28 4.91
C GLU A 312 -26.01 13.79 6.37
N THR A 313 -26.20 12.46 6.58
CA THR A 313 -26.29 11.89 7.92
C THR A 313 -24.94 11.44 8.46
N GLY A 314 -23.96 11.18 7.60
CA GLY A 314 -22.69 10.57 7.96
C GLY A 314 -22.81 9.07 8.32
N GLU A 315 -23.90 8.42 7.92
CA GLU A 315 -24.07 6.97 8.14
C GLU A 315 -23.40 6.18 7.01
N ARG A 316 -22.60 5.19 7.40
CA ARG A 316 -21.98 4.27 6.44
C ARG A 316 -23.02 3.26 5.95
N ILE A 317 -23.07 3.06 4.63
CA ILE A 317 -23.96 2.10 4.00
C ILE A 317 -23.27 0.75 3.96
N ILE A 318 -23.56 -0.09 4.95
CA ILE A 318 -23.00 -1.43 5.05
C ILE A 318 -24.09 -2.43 4.61
N VAL A 319 -23.89 -3.07 3.47
CA VAL A 319 -24.81 -4.11 3.02
C VAL A 319 -24.43 -5.41 3.74
N HIS A 320 -25.26 -5.85 4.69
CA HIS A 320 -25.14 -7.15 5.32
C HIS A 320 -26.06 -8.14 4.58
N THR A 321 -25.49 -9.16 4.00
CA THR A 321 -26.26 -10.30 3.48
C THR A 321 -26.24 -11.41 4.55
N LEU A 322 -27.39 -12.02 4.83
CA LEU A 322 -27.45 -13.12 5.77
C LEU A 322 -26.64 -14.32 5.24
N ASN A 323 -25.85 -14.94 6.12
CA ASN A 323 -24.99 -16.08 5.79
C ASN A 323 -23.88 -15.82 4.77
N GLU A 324 -23.27 -14.64 4.79
CA GLU A 324 -22.07 -14.40 4.00
C GLU A 324 -20.81 -15.01 4.63
N PRO A 325 -19.87 -15.53 3.81
CA PRO A 325 -18.54 -15.91 4.26
C PRO A 325 -17.80 -14.72 4.90
N GLN A 326 -16.94 -15.04 5.86
CA GLN A 326 -16.12 -14.01 6.51
C GLN A 326 -15.00 -13.51 5.60
N LEU A 327 -14.46 -12.34 5.94
CA LEU A 327 -13.24 -11.85 5.31
C LEU A 327 -12.06 -12.75 5.70
N TYR A 328 -11.17 -13.05 4.77
CA TYR A 328 -9.96 -13.84 5.07
C TYR A 328 -9.16 -13.27 6.24
N GLN A 329 -9.04 -11.94 6.34
CA GLN A 329 -8.37 -11.28 7.47
C GLN A 329 -9.03 -11.59 8.82
N ASP A 330 -10.36 -11.73 8.88
CA ASP A 330 -11.06 -12.05 10.13
C ASP A 330 -10.88 -13.53 10.50
N VAL A 331 -10.86 -14.42 9.50
CA VAL A 331 -10.49 -15.82 9.70
C VAL A 331 -9.09 -15.93 10.29
N PHE A 332 -8.12 -15.18 9.73
CA PHE A 332 -6.76 -15.07 10.28
C PHE A 332 -6.79 -14.59 11.73
N GLY A 333 -7.43 -13.46 12.01
CA GLY A 333 -7.43 -12.84 13.34
C GLY A 333 -8.06 -13.73 14.41
N HIS A 334 -9.20 -14.36 14.12
CA HIS A 334 -9.86 -15.30 15.02
C HIS A 334 -9.02 -16.57 15.25
N THR A 335 -8.49 -17.16 14.19
CA THR A 335 -7.64 -18.34 14.27
C THR A 335 -6.39 -18.06 15.09
N LEU A 336 -5.76 -16.88 14.90
CA LEU A 336 -4.58 -16.49 15.68
C LEU A 336 -4.87 -16.41 17.18
N VAL A 337 -6.04 -15.87 17.58
CA VAL A 337 -6.46 -15.85 18.98
C VAL A 337 -6.61 -17.26 19.52
N GLU A 338 -7.29 -18.15 18.81
CA GLU A 338 -7.49 -19.55 19.21
C GLU A 338 -6.17 -20.32 19.37
N LEU A 339 -5.20 -20.08 18.48
CA LEU A 339 -3.85 -20.65 18.61
C LEU A 339 -3.09 -20.06 19.80
N ALA A 340 -3.17 -18.75 20.02
CA ALA A 340 -2.51 -18.07 21.11
C ALA A 340 -3.11 -18.43 22.50
N GLU A 341 -4.33 -18.93 22.55
CA GLU A 341 -4.94 -19.52 23.77
C GLU A 341 -4.32 -20.88 24.10
N GLN A 342 -3.81 -21.61 23.10
CA GLN A 342 -3.21 -22.94 23.28
C GLN A 342 -1.71 -22.87 23.62
N ASP A 343 -0.99 -21.82 23.18
CA ASP A 343 0.46 -21.69 23.37
C ASP A 343 0.85 -20.23 23.63
N GLU A 344 1.47 -20.00 24.79
CA GLU A 344 1.93 -18.66 25.19
C GLU A 344 3.11 -18.12 24.37
N ARG A 345 3.82 -18.99 23.65
CA ARG A 345 4.91 -18.58 22.75
C ARG A 345 4.41 -17.84 21.50
N ILE A 346 3.13 -17.96 21.15
CA ILE A 346 2.55 -17.31 19.98
C ILE A 346 2.44 -15.81 20.20
N VAL A 347 3.04 -15.05 19.29
CA VAL A 347 2.99 -13.58 19.26
C VAL A 347 2.60 -13.09 17.86
N GLY A 348 1.87 -11.99 17.80
CA GLY A 348 1.45 -11.36 16.53
C GLY A 348 2.22 -10.08 16.25
N ILE A 349 2.68 -9.90 15.02
CA ILE A 349 3.40 -8.70 14.57
C ILE A 349 2.75 -8.18 13.29
N THR A 350 2.56 -6.85 13.21
CA THR A 350 2.09 -6.19 11.98
C THR A 350 2.72 -4.80 11.83
N PRO A 351 3.14 -4.40 10.61
CA PRO A 351 3.61 -3.05 10.33
C PRO A 351 2.43 -2.13 9.98
N ALA A 352 1.93 -1.36 10.97
CA ALA A 352 0.91 -0.31 10.86
C ALA A 352 -0.46 -0.74 10.31
N MET A 353 -0.80 -2.04 10.36
CA MET A 353 -2.03 -2.57 9.79
C MET A 353 -2.89 -3.39 10.77
N PRO A 354 -2.98 -3.04 12.08
CA PRO A 354 -3.67 -3.87 13.05
C PRO A 354 -5.17 -4.07 12.73
N THR A 355 -5.87 -3.03 12.29
CA THR A 355 -7.26 -3.11 11.85
C THR A 355 -7.37 -3.81 10.50
N GLY A 356 -6.50 -3.48 9.56
CA GLY A 356 -6.54 -4.01 8.18
C GLY A 356 -6.29 -5.50 8.08
N CYS A 357 -5.49 -6.09 8.97
CA CYS A 357 -5.24 -7.54 9.03
C CYS A 357 -5.92 -8.24 10.21
N SER A 358 -6.84 -7.58 10.90
CA SER A 358 -7.57 -8.11 12.08
C SER A 358 -6.68 -8.56 13.25
N MET A 359 -5.44 -8.04 13.35
CA MET A 359 -4.56 -8.23 14.50
C MET A 359 -5.18 -7.66 15.80
N THR A 360 -6.11 -6.73 15.65
CA THR A 360 -6.86 -6.14 16.77
C THR A 360 -7.56 -7.17 17.66
N TYR A 361 -7.92 -8.35 17.14
CA TYR A 361 -8.49 -9.42 17.97
C TYR A 361 -7.46 -9.94 18.98
N LEU A 362 -6.22 -10.21 18.52
CA LEU A 362 -5.14 -10.63 19.40
C LEU A 362 -4.74 -9.49 20.36
N MET A 363 -4.67 -8.24 19.89
CA MET A 363 -4.34 -7.08 20.72
C MET A 363 -5.34 -6.89 21.87
N LYS A 364 -6.63 -7.11 21.62
CA LYS A 364 -7.68 -7.05 22.65
C LYS A 364 -7.56 -8.19 23.66
N ARG A 365 -7.26 -9.40 23.20
CA ARG A 365 -7.22 -10.61 24.02
C ARG A 365 -5.89 -10.76 24.78
N PHE A 366 -4.77 -10.47 24.10
CA PHE A 366 -3.41 -10.63 24.62
C PHE A 366 -2.54 -9.41 24.29
N PRO A 367 -2.77 -8.24 24.91
CA PRO A 367 -2.13 -6.97 24.53
C PRO A 367 -0.59 -6.98 24.65
N LYS A 368 -0.02 -7.89 25.47
CA LYS A 368 1.44 -8.04 25.61
C LYS A 368 2.07 -8.96 24.57
N ARG A 369 1.27 -9.62 23.74
CA ARG A 369 1.72 -10.59 22.72
C ARG A 369 1.35 -10.17 21.30
N ALA A 370 0.99 -8.91 21.10
CA ALA A 370 0.67 -8.37 19.80
C ALA A 370 1.35 -7.00 19.63
N PHE A 371 2.08 -6.83 18.53
CA PHE A 371 2.97 -5.70 18.27
C PHE A 371 2.61 -5.03 16.94
N ASP A 372 2.23 -3.76 17.01
CA ASP A 372 2.30 -2.88 15.87
C ASP A 372 3.66 -2.18 15.89
N VAL A 373 4.43 -2.31 14.81
CA VAL A 373 5.78 -1.75 14.72
C VAL A 373 5.85 -0.48 13.87
N GLY A 374 4.70 0.09 13.49
CA GLY A 374 4.62 1.22 12.58
C GLY A 374 4.87 0.82 11.12
N ILE A 375 5.00 1.80 10.22
CA ILE A 375 5.27 1.54 8.78
C ILE A 375 6.74 1.13 8.63
N ALA A 376 7.05 -0.12 8.97
CA ALA A 376 8.42 -0.62 9.07
C ALA A 376 8.48 -2.14 8.78
N GLU A 377 8.21 -2.54 7.54
CA GLU A 377 8.09 -3.94 7.13
C GLU A 377 9.41 -4.71 7.35
N GLY A 378 10.55 -4.12 7.00
CA GLY A 378 11.87 -4.71 7.25
C GLY A 378 12.11 -4.96 8.74
N HIS A 379 11.78 -3.97 9.59
CA HIS A 379 11.86 -4.13 11.04
C HIS A 379 10.91 -5.24 11.55
N ALA A 380 9.67 -5.32 11.02
CA ALA A 380 8.71 -6.35 11.40
C ALA A 380 9.28 -7.77 11.20
N VAL A 381 9.95 -8.02 10.07
CA VAL A 381 10.54 -9.32 9.74
C VAL A 381 11.76 -9.60 10.61
N THR A 382 12.71 -8.67 10.73
CA THR A 382 13.91 -8.84 11.59
C THR A 382 13.53 -8.96 13.07
N PHE A 383 12.56 -8.19 13.56
CA PHE A 383 12.04 -8.30 14.93
C PHE A 383 11.40 -9.67 15.18
N SER A 384 10.63 -10.19 14.22
CA SER A 384 10.08 -11.54 14.26
C SER A 384 11.18 -12.59 14.29
N ALA A 385 12.25 -12.44 13.50
CA ALA A 385 13.41 -13.32 13.53
C ALA A 385 14.08 -13.33 14.92
N GLY A 386 14.23 -12.16 15.55
CA GLY A 386 14.74 -12.05 16.92
C GLY A 386 13.86 -12.78 17.94
N LEU A 387 12.54 -12.63 17.85
CA LEU A 387 11.58 -13.34 18.71
C LEU A 387 11.66 -14.86 18.51
N ALA A 388 11.74 -15.31 17.25
CA ALA A 388 11.89 -16.73 16.92
C ALA A 388 13.20 -17.31 17.46
N LYS A 389 14.28 -16.53 17.42
CA LYS A 389 15.59 -16.94 17.97
C LYS A 389 15.56 -17.23 19.47
N GLU A 390 14.69 -16.52 20.19
CA GLU A 390 14.47 -16.68 21.62
C GLU A 390 13.33 -17.67 21.95
N GLY A 391 12.87 -18.46 20.96
CA GLY A 391 11.90 -19.54 21.16
C GLY A 391 10.42 -19.13 21.13
N MET A 392 10.10 -17.89 20.72
CA MET A 392 8.73 -17.49 20.45
C MET A 392 8.28 -18.00 19.06
N ILE A 393 6.99 -18.02 18.81
CA ILE A 393 6.38 -18.38 17.53
C ILE A 393 5.69 -17.15 16.95
N PRO A 394 6.42 -16.33 16.18
CA PRO A 394 5.86 -15.11 15.61
C PRO A 394 4.95 -15.41 14.41
N PHE A 395 3.74 -14.84 14.45
CA PHE A 395 2.86 -14.68 13.31
C PHE A 395 3.00 -13.24 12.80
N CYS A 396 3.81 -13.06 11.75
CA CYS A 396 4.04 -11.76 11.15
C CYS A 396 3.10 -11.55 9.96
N ASN A 397 2.15 -10.62 10.10
CA ASN A 397 1.17 -10.34 9.06
C ASN A 397 1.52 -9.04 8.33
N ILE A 398 1.83 -9.16 7.04
CA ILE A 398 2.20 -8.05 6.15
C ILE A 398 1.41 -8.19 4.84
N TYR A 399 0.94 -7.06 4.26
CA TYR A 399 0.33 -7.13 2.93
C TYR A 399 1.37 -7.59 1.89
N SER A 400 0.95 -8.48 0.99
CA SER A 400 1.84 -9.11 0.00
C SER A 400 2.67 -8.08 -0.80
N SER A 401 2.05 -6.98 -1.26
CA SER A 401 2.77 -5.91 -1.97
C SER A 401 3.77 -5.15 -1.09
N PHE A 402 3.52 -5.02 0.23
CA PHE A 402 4.41 -4.34 1.16
C PHE A 402 5.56 -5.24 1.63
N MET A 403 5.36 -6.57 1.62
CA MET A 403 6.42 -7.52 1.94
C MET A 403 7.64 -7.41 1.01
N GLN A 404 7.50 -6.85 -0.16
CA GLN A 404 8.61 -6.55 -1.08
C GLN A 404 9.72 -5.73 -0.41
N ARG A 405 9.39 -4.87 0.57
CA ARG A 405 10.36 -4.06 1.34
C ARG A 405 11.19 -4.87 2.32
N ALA A 406 10.73 -6.06 2.69
CA ALA A 406 11.40 -6.93 3.66
C ALA A 406 12.00 -8.18 2.99
N TYR A 407 12.23 -8.15 1.68
CA TYR A 407 12.74 -9.29 0.92
C TYR A 407 14.15 -9.70 1.37
N ASP A 408 15.05 -8.74 1.55
CA ASP A 408 16.39 -9.00 2.09
C ASP A 408 16.33 -9.61 3.50
N MET A 409 15.51 -9.04 4.40
CA MET A 409 15.33 -9.51 5.76
C MET A 409 14.77 -10.93 5.81
N LEU A 410 13.87 -11.29 4.89
CA LEU A 410 13.37 -12.66 4.76
C LEU A 410 14.49 -13.63 4.37
N ILE A 411 15.35 -13.25 3.44
CA ILE A 411 16.49 -14.09 2.99
C ILE A 411 17.52 -14.20 4.09
N HIS A 412 18.05 -13.06 4.54
CA HIS A 412 19.23 -12.99 5.40
C HIS A 412 18.91 -13.30 6.87
N ASP A 413 17.86 -12.66 7.42
CA ASP A 413 17.60 -12.74 8.86
C ASP A 413 16.77 -13.97 9.24
N VAL A 414 15.97 -14.50 8.31
CA VAL A 414 15.03 -15.59 8.59
C VAL A 414 15.44 -16.89 7.90
N ALA A 415 15.45 -16.91 6.55
CA ALA A 415 15.60 -18.14 5.79
C ALA A 415 17.02 -18.72 5.88
N LEU A 416 18.07 -17.89 5.84
CA LEU A 416 19.46 -18.33 5.98
C LEU A 416 19.71 -18.99 7.34
N GLN A 417 19.05 -18.53 8.40
CA GLN A 417 19.14 -19.09 9.74
C GLN A 417 18.11 -20.21 9.98
N ASN A 418 17.23 -20.47 9.02
CA ASN A 418 16.12 -21.45 9.12
C ASN A 418 15.25 -21.23 10.38
N LEU A 419 14.97 -19.97 10.71
CA LEU A 419 14.19 -19.64 11.90
C LEU A 419 12.71 -19.93 11.68
N HIS A 420 12.08 -20.53 12.69
CA HIS A 420 10.66 -20.82 12.65
C HIS A 420 9.82 -19.56 12.92
N MET A 421 9.12 -19.10 11.91
CA MET A 421 8.08 -18.07 12.01
C MET A 421 6.98 -18.32 10.97
N VAL A 422 5.78 -17.86 11.23
CA VAL A 422 4.66 -17.91 10.29
C VAL A 422 4.50 -16.53 9.67
N LEU A 423 4.84 -16.39 8.40
CA LEU A 423 4.68 -15.17 7.63
C LEU A 423 3.34 -15.21 6.88
N CYS A 424 2.39 -14.37 7.30
CA CYS A 424 1.07 -14.28 6.71
C CYS A 424 1.01 -13.11 5.74
N LEU A 425 0.90 -13.42 4.43
CA LEU A 425 0.81 -12.43 3.37
C LEU A 425 -0.65 -12.17 3.03
N ASP A 426 -1.19 -11.12 3.62
CA ASP A 426 -2.54 -10.65 3.35
C ASP A 426 -2.58 -9.87 2.03
N ARG A 427 -3.71 -9.80 1.35
CA ARG A 427 -3.91 -9.15 0.05
C ARG A 427 -3.01 -9.72 -1.05
N ALA A 428 -2.80 -11.03 -1.07
CA ALA A 428 -2.11 -11.70 -2.15
C ALA A 428 -2.96 -11.74 -3.44
N GLY A 429 -2.29 -11.67 -4.60
CA GLY A 429 -2.96 -11.62 -5.90
C GLY A 429 -3.50 -10.24 -6.27
N LEU A 430 -4.50 -10.22 -7.16
CA LEU A 430 -5.17 -8.98 -7.55
C LEU A 430 -6.09 -8.50 -6.43
N VAL A 431 -5.96 -7.22 -6.03
CA VAL A 431 -6.64 -6.66 -4.86
C VAL A 431 -7.75 -5.65 -5.19
N GLY A 432 -7.93 -5.33 -6.48
CA GLY A 432 -9.05 -4.50 -6.92
C GLY A 432 -8.69 -3.03 -7.10
N GLU A 433 -9.42 -2.15 -6.45
CA GLU A 433 -9.52 -0.72 -6.73
C GLU A 433 -8.25 0.09 -6.42
N ASP A 434 -7.33 -0.46 -5.63
CA ASP A 434 -6.04 0.19 -5.33
C ASP A 434 -4.99 0.00 -6.43
N GLY A 435 -5.24 -0.91 -7.37
CA GLY A 435 -4.50 -1.06 -8.61
C GLY A 435 -3.06 -1.55 -8.46
N ALA A 436 -2.25 -1.21 -9.46
CA ALA A 436 -0.90 -1.74 -9.68
C ALA A 436 0.04 -1.62 -8.48
N THR A 437 -0.12 -0.60 -7.65
CA THR A 437 0.73 -0.36 -6.48
C THR A 437 0.43 -1.29 -5.31
N HIS A 438 -0.75 -1.93 -5.31
CA HIS A 438 -1.22 -2.77 -4.19
C HIS A 438 -1.44 -4.23 -4.57
N HIS A 439 -1.41 -4.60 -5.86
CA HIS A 439 -1.53 -6.01 -6.26
C HIS A 439 -0.38 -6.84 -5.71
N GLY A 440 -0.71 -7.86 -4.92
CA GLY A 440 0.23 -8.81 -4.33
C GLY A 440 0.53 -9.98 -5.26
N VAL A 441 0.97 -9.70 -6.48
CA VAL A 441 1.08 -10.70 -7.55
C VAL A 441 2.48 -11.28 -7.75
N PHE A 442 3.49 -10.70 -7.08
CA PHE A 442 4.88 -11.10 -7.29
C PHE A 442 5.40 -12.10 -6.24
N ASP A 443 4.69 -12.29 -5.14
CA ASP A 443 5.12 -13.05 -3.96
C ASP A 443 5.51 -14.50 -4.26
N LEU A 444 4.69 -15.25 -5.02
CA LEU A 444 5.02 -16.62 -5.43
C LEU A 444 6.36 -16.66 -6.19
N ALA A 445 6.55 -15.73 -7.11
CA ALA A 445 7.72 -15.71 -7.99
C ALA A 445 9.02 -15.35 -7.26
N TYR A 446 9.02 -14.28 -6.43
CA TYR A 446 10.26 -13.85 -5.78
C TYR A 446 10.62 -14.67 -4.53
N MET A 447 9.65 -15.32 -3.88
CA MET A 447 9.91 -16.16 -2.72
C MET A 447 10.33 -17.57 -3.07
N ARG A 448 9.86 -18.14 -4.19
CA ARG A 448 10.14 -19.51 -4.59
C ARG A 448 11.64 -19.87 -4.65
N PRO A 449 12.56 -19.02 -5.14
CA PRO A 449 13.99 -19.36 -5.19
C PRO A 449 14.67 -19.39 -3.82
N ILE A 450 14.09 -18.81 -2.77
CA ILE A 450 14.73 -18.73 -1.46
C ILE A 450 14.77 -20.13 -0.81
N PRO A 451 15.96 -20.66 -0.40
CA PRO A 451 16.04 -21.91 0.33
C PRO A 451 15.28 -21.87 1.67
N ASN A 452 14.93 -23.02 2.20
CA ASN A 452 14.28 -23.25 3.49
C ASN A 452 12.85 -22.69 3.63
N LEU A 453 12.34 -21.88 2.70
CA LEU A 453 10.94 -21.40 2.78
C LEU A 453 9.95 -22.52 2.47
N ILE A 454 8.90 -22.60 3.29
CA ILE A 454 7.66 -23.32 2.98
C ILE A 454 6.66 -22.28 2.50
N ILE A 455 6.10 -22.46 1.30
CA ILE A 455 5.20 -21.47 0.67
C ILE A 455 3.87 -22.13 0.36
N SER A 456 2.79 -21.63 0.96
CA SER A 456 1.44 -22.18 0.82
C SER A 456 0.40 -21.11 0.46
N SER A 457 -0.72 -21.55 -0.10
CA SER A 457 -1.87 -20.71 -0.37
C SER A 457 -3.17 -21.52 -0.18
N PRO A 458 -4.07 -21.07 0.71
CA PRO A 458 -5.34 -21.77 0.96
C PRO A 458 -6.30 -21.63 -0.21
N LEU A 459 -7.09 -22.66 -0.52
CA LEU A 459 -8.20 -22.58 -1.47
C LEU A 459 -9.39 -21.80 -0.89
N ASN A 460 -9.60 -21.92 0.41
CA ASN A 460 -10.72 -21.31 1.15
C ASN A 460 -10.34 -21.02 2.61
N GLU A 461 -11.30 -20.54 3.41
CA GLU A 461 -11.10 -20.16 4.82
C GLU A 461 -10.74 -21.35 5.71
N TRP A 462 -11.29 -22.53 5.44
CA TRP A 462 -10.97 -23.75 6.19
C TRP A 462 -9.49 -24.12 5.99
N ASP A 463 -9.00 -24.04 4.76
CA ASP A 463 -7.58 -24.26 4.47
C ASP A 463 -6.68 -23.20 5.12
N LEU A 464 -7.09 -21.91 5.14
CA LEU A 464 -6.33 -20.86 5.84
C LEU A 464 -6.14 -21.21 7.31
N ARG A 465 -7.23 -21.60 7.98
CA ARG A 465 -7.21 -22.02 9.37
C ARG A 465 -6.25 -23.18 9.61
N ASN A 466 -6.33 -24.21 8.74
CA ASN A 466 -5.49 -25.40 8.84
C ASN A 466 -4.02 -25.14 8.49
N LEU A 467 -3.73 -24.26 7.54
CA LEU A 467 -2.35 -23.84 7.24
C LEU A 467 -1.73 -23.06 8.40
N MET A 468 -2.51 -22.19 9.07
CA MET A 468 -2.04 -21.51 10.28
C MET A 468 -1.74 -22.51 11.40
N TYR A 469 -2.59 -23.51 11.59
CA TYR A 469 -2.37 -24.59 12.55
C TYR A 469 -1.15 -25.44 12.18
N THR A 470 -0.98 -25.78 10.90
CA THR A 470 0.17 -26.53 10.39
C THR A 470 1.47 -25.74 10.60
N GLY A 471 1.48 -24.45 10.24
CA GLY A 471 2.61 -23.57 10.45
C GLY A 471 2.99 -23.41 11.92
N TYR A 472 2.02 -23.46 12.83
CA TYR A 472 2.26 -23.47 14.28
C TYR A 472 2.88 -24.77 14.77
N LYS A 473 2.34 -25.92 14.34
CA LYS A 473 2.72 -27.25 14.86
C LYS A 473 4.00 -27.82 14.26
N GLU A 474 4.25 -27.54 12.98
CA GLU A 474 5.37 -28.09 12.23
C GLU A 474 6.54 -27.08 12.23
N GLU A 475 7.27 -27.03 13.31
CA GLU A 475 8.40 -26.09 13.52
C GLU A 475 9.61 -26.40 12.60
N LYS A 476 9.41 -26.37 11.26
CA LYS A 476 10.39 -26.78 10.25
C LYS A 476 11.10 -25.62 9.52
N GLY A 477 11.06 -24.41 10.07
CA GLY A 477 11.62 -23.21 9.45
C GLY A 477 10.54 -22.19 9.08
N PRO A 478 10.85 -21.21 8.22
CA PRO A 478 9.91 -20.16 7.89
C PRO A 478 8.75 -20.67 7.03
N PHE A 479 7.52 -20.44 7.51
CA PHE A 479 6.28 -20.91 6.91
C PHE A 479 5.46 -19.72 6.38
N VAL A 480 5.31 -19.63 5.05
CA VAL A 480 4.59 -18.56 4.36
C VAL A 480 3.18 -19.02 4.00
N ILE A 481 2.18 -18.22 4.38
CA ILE A 481 0.77 -18.41 4.01
C ILE A 481 0.31 -17.15 3.30
N ARG A 482 -0.03 -17.25 2.03
CA ARG A 482 -0.57 -16.12 1.24
C ARG A 482 -2.07 -16.29 0.99
N TYR A 483 -2.85 -15.25 1.26
CA TYR A 483 -4.30 -15.27 1.09
C TYR A 483 -4.84 -13.91 0.57
N PRO A 484 -6.02 -13.90 -0.11
CA PRO A 484 -6.49 -12.73 -0.82
C PRO A 484 -7.18 -11.71 0.08
N LYS A 485 -7.41 -10.52 -0.45
CA LYS A 485 -8.38 -9.53 0.06
C LYS A 485 -9.81 -10.04 -0.18
N GLY A 486 -10.70 -9.80 0.77
CA GLY A 486 -12.15 -10.00 0.58
C GLY A 486 -12.72 -11.20 1.30
N LYS A 487 -13.96 -11.52 0.93
CA LYS A 487 -14.71 -12.64 1.49
C LYS A 487 -14.25 -13.96 0.88
N GLY A 488 -14.37 -15.04 1.64
CA GLY A 488 -14.12 -16.38 1.15
C GLY A 488 -15.34 -17.05 0.54
N GLU A 489 -15.38 -18.38 0.61
CA GLU A 489 -16.41 -19.23 0.02
C GLU A 489 -17.20 -20.04 1.07
N LYS A 490 -16.68 -20.13 2.32
CA LYS A 490 -17.19 -20.99 3.38
C LYS A 490 -17.74 -20.20 4.56
N THR A 491 -18.96 -20.51 4.99
CA THR A 491 -19.55 -19.95 6.20
C THR A 491 -19.25 -20.77 7.45
N ASP A 492 -18.97 -22.06 7.30
CA ASP A 492 -18.71 -23.06 8.34
C ASP A 492 -17.21 -23.36 8.53
N TRP A 493 -16.35 -22.37 8.34
CA TRP A 493 -14.90 -22.53 8.34
C TRP A 493 -14.29 -22.89 9.73
N ARG A 494 -15.01 -22.72 10.82
CA ARG A 494 -14.56 -23.01 12.19
C ARG A 494 -14.68 -24.48 12.59
N ASN A 495 -14.20 -25.36 11.74
CA ASN A 495 -14.10 -26.78 12.05
C ASN A 495 -12.88 -27.09 12.94
N GLU A 496 -12.78 -28.34 13.42
CA GLU A 496 -11.59 -28.84 14.11
C GLU A 496 -10.34 -28.63 13.25
N MET A 497 -9.28 -28.09 13.86
CA MET A 497 -8.03 -27.81 13.16
C MET A 497 -7.32 -29.12 12.80
N GLN A 498 -6.90 -29.24 11.56
CA GLN A 498 -6.19 -30.40 11.03
C GLN A 498 -4.86 -29.98 10.41
N LEU A 499 -3.86 -30.86 10.51
CA LEU A 499 -2.59 -30.67 9.82
C LEU A 499 -2.78 -30.92 8.32
N LEU A 500 -2.31 -29.98 7.51
CA LEU A 500 -2.15 -30.17 6.07
C LEU A 500 -0.70 -30.58 5.80
N PRO A 501 -0.45 -31.85 5.36
CA PRO A 501 0.92 -32.35 5.19
C PRO A 501 1.75 -31.45 4.28
N ILE A 502 2.90 -30.97 4.75
CA ILE A 502 3.77 -30.05 4.03
C ILE A 502 4.22 -30.68 2.71
N GLY A 503 4.08 -29.90 1.63
CA GLY A 503 4.46 -30.35 0.28
C GLY A 503 3.51 -31.37 -0.32
N LYS A 504 2.25 -31.45 0.16
CA LYS A 504 1.22 -32.30 -0.41
C LYS A 504 0.09 -31.47 -0.99
N GLY A 505 -0.21 -31.78 -2.26
CA GLY A 505 -1.43 -31.33 -2.93
C GLY A 505 -2.57 -32.34 -2.74
N ARG A 506 -3.71 -32.03 -3.34
CA ARG A 506 -4.89 -32.91 -3.33
C ARG A 506 -5.61 -32.89 -4.67
N LYS A 507 -6.18 -34.02 -5.06
CA LYS A 507 -7.08 -34.10 -6.20
C LYS A 507 -8.47 -33.62 -5.76
N LEU A 508 -9.00 -32.64 -6.44
CA LEU A 508 -10.36 -32.10 -6.20
C LEU A 508 -11.40 -32.70 -7.14
N HIS A 509 -10.99 -33.07 -8.34
CA HIS A 509 -11.89 -33.62 -9.37
C HIS A 509 -11.17 -34.65 -10.25
N GLU A 510 -11.86 -35.74 -10.58
CA GLU A 510 -11.36 -36.77 -11.49
C GLU A 510 -11.58 -36.39 -12.96
N GLY A 511 -10.67 -36.78 -13.83
CA GLY A 511 -10.76 -36.54 -15.28
C GLY A 511 -9.63 -37.17 -16.04
N HIS A 512 -9.69 -37.17 -17.39
CA HIS A 512 -8.72 -37.86 -18.24
C HIS A 512 -8.25 -37.07 -19.48
N ASP A 513 -8.93 -35.99 -19.91
CA ASP A 513 -8.55 -35.26 -21.12
C ASP A 513 -7.44 -34.22 -20.85
N VAL A 514 -7.47 -33.56 -19.72
CA VAL A 514 -6.53 -32.52 -19.30
C VAL A 514 -6.45 -32.46 -17.78
N ALA A 515 -5.25 -32.19 -17.24
CA ALA A 515 -5.07 -31.88 -15.83
C ALA A 515 -4.98 -30.36 -15.64
N VAL A 516 -5.75 -29.82 -14.70
CA VAL A 516 -5.65 -28.42 -14.24
C VAL A 516 -5.05 -28.42 -12.83
N LEU A 517 -3.90 -27.74 -12.67
CA LEU A 517 -3.23 -27.55 -11.39
C LEU A 517 -3.41 -26.11 -10.95
N SER A 518 -4.03 -25.88 -9.81
CA SER A 518 -4.24 -24.54 -9.27
C SER A 518 -3.57 -24.37 -7.93
N ILE A 519 -3.31 -23.11 -7.52
CA ILE A 519 -2.83 -22.77 -6.19
C ILE A 519 -3.61 -21.58 -5.64
N GLY A 520 -4.19 -21.76 -4.45
CA GLY A 520 -4.94 -20.74 -3.73
C GLY A 520 -6.36 -20.52 -4.26
N PRO A 521 -7.04 -19.44 -3.85
CA PRO A 521 -8.47 -19.23 -4.08
C PRO A 521 -8.89 -19.12 -5.55
N ILE A 522 -7.97 -18.88 -6.48
CA ILE A 522 -8.25 -18.92 -7.93
C ILE A 522 -8.71 -20.32 -8.38
N GLY A 523 -8.43 -21.36 -7.61
CA GLY A 523 -8.97 -22.71 -7.84
C GLY A 523 -10.49 -22.76 -7.84
N ASN A 524 -11.19 -21.82 -7.17
CA ASN A 524 -12.65 -21.72 -7.21
C ASN A 524 -13.16 -21.30 -8.61
N GLU A 525 -12.40 -20.48 -9.36
CA GLU A 525 -12.71 -20.17 -10.77
C GLU A 525 -12.49 -21.40 -11.67
N VAL A 526 -11.49 -22.23 -11.34
CA VAL A 526 -11.27 -23.52 -12.03
C VAL A 526 -12.45 -24.47 -11.81
N ILE A 527 -12.96 -24.59 -10.58
CA ILE A 527 -14.14 -25.43 -10.26
C ILE A 527 -15.37 -25.00 -11.08
N LYS A 528 -15.60 -23.69 -11.21
CA LYS A 528 -16.69 -23.15 -12.03
C LYS A 528 -16.50 -23.46 -13.52
N ALA A 529 -15.25 -23.30 -14.01
CA ALA A 529 -14.93 -23.59 -15.42
C ALA A 529 -15.10 -25.07 -15.78
N ILE A 530 -14.72 -25.99 -14.88
CA ILE A 530 -14.87 -27.42 -15.06
C ILE A 530 -16.36 -27.79 -15.22
N LYS A 531 -17.23 -27.29 -14.34
CA LYS A 531 -18.68 -27.51 -14.44
C LYS A 531 -19.24 -27.10 -15.81
N GLU A 532 -18.76 -25.99 -16.37
CA GLU A 532 -19.18 -25.49 -17.68
C GLU A 532 -18.78 -26.45 -18.81
N VAL A 533 -17.52 -26.93 -18.81
CA VAL A 533 -17.01 -27.76 -19.92
C VAL A 533 -17.43 -29.21 -19.81
N GLU A 534 -17.77 -29.71 -18.63
CA GLU A 534 -18.33 -31.07 -18.44
C GLU A 534 -19.72 -31.23 -19.03
N GLU A 535 -20.53 -30.16 -19.07
CA GLU A 535 -21.81 -30.16 -19.79
C GLU A 535 -21.63 -30.41 -21.29
N GLU A 536 -20.42 -30.18 -21.82
CA GLU A 536 -20.04 -30.46 -23.22
C GLU A 536 -19.38 -31.83 -23.41
N GLY A 537 -19.23 -32.59 -22.32
CA GLY A 537 -18.64 -33.93 -22.35
C GLY A 537 -17.11 -33.97 -22.26
N LEU A 538 -16.46 -32.87 -21.89
CA LEU A 538 -15.01 -32.82 -21.63
C LEU A 538 -14.70 -33.32 -20.22
N SER A 539 -13.65 -34.13 -20.04
CA SER A 539 -13.28 -34.73 -18.77
C SER A 539 -11.99 -34.09 -18.23
N VAL A 540 -12.12 -33.31 -17.15
CA VAL A 540 -11.04 -32.47 -16.61
C VAL A 540 -10.66 -32.90 -15.20
N ALA A 541 -9.40 -33.28 -14.99
CA ALA A 541 -8.89 -33.52 -13.66
C ALA A 541 -8.47 -32.19 -13.02
N HIS A 542 -8.77 -31.98 -11.74
CA HIS A 542 -8.36 -30.79 -11.00
C HIS A 542 -7.56 -31.13 -9.74
N TYR A 543 -6.40 -30.51 -9.62
CA TYR A 543 -5.50 -30.67 -8.48
C TYR A 543 -5.27 -29.31 -7.82
N ASP A 544 -5.49 -29.24 -6.51
CA ASP A 544 -5.10 -28.11 -5.67
C ASP A 544 -3.70 -28.39 -5.10
N MET A 545 -2.74 -27.56 -5.50
CA MET A 545 -1.34 -27.76 -5.11
C MET A 545 -1.07 -27.43 -3.65
N ILE A 546 -1.87 -26.59 -3.00
CA ILE A 546 -1.74 -26.07 -1.62
C ILE A 546 -0.37 -25.43 -1.37
N TYR A 547 0.70 -26.14 -1.70
CA TYR A 547 2.09 -25.69 -1.53
C TYR A 547 2.78 -25.44 -2.86
N LEU A 548 3.40 -24.27 -2.99
CA LEU A 548 4.33 -23.98 -4.08
C LEU A 548 5.73 -24.56 -3.76
N LYS A 549 6.08 -24.58 -2.46
CA LYS A 549 7.38 -25.05 -1.97
C LYS A 549 7.24 -25.65 -0.56
N PRO A 550 7.72 -26.87 -0.30
CA PRO A 550 8.11 -27.83 -1.35
C PRO A 550 6.91 -28.19 -2.22
N ILE A 551 7.14 -28.41 -3.51
CA ILE A 551 6.09 -28.86 -4.43
C ILE A 551 5.83 -30.34 -4.26
N ASP A 552 4.60 -30.83 -4.51
CA ASP A 552 4.28 -32.25 -4.46
C ASP A 552 4.80 -32.98 -5.70
N GLU A 553 6.04 -33.49 -5.61
CA GLU A 553 6.68 -34.23 -6.70
C GLU A 553 5.94 -35.53 -7.05
N ALA A 554 5.38 -36.23 -6.05
CA ALA A 554 4.64 -37.47 -6.29
C ALA A 554 3.38 -37.20 -7.12
N LEU A 555 2.64 -36.13 -6.81
CA LEU A 555 1.48 -35.68 -7.58
C LEU A 555 1.91 -35.25 -8.99
N LEU A 556 3.02 -34.53 -9.13
CA LEU A 556 3.52 -34.10 -10.45
C LEU A 556 4.01 -35.28 -11.29
N HIS A 557 4.57 -36.33 -10.70
CA HIS A 557 4.88 -37.58 -11.40
C HIS A 557 3.60 -38.28 -11.91
N GLU A 558 2.56 -38.40 -11.06
CA GLU A 558 1.26 -38.93 -11.47
C GLU A 558 0.70 -38.15 -12.66
N VAL A 559 0.68 -36.83 -12.57
CA VAL A 559 0.18 -35.97 -13.64
C VAL A 559 1.01 -36.10 -14.91
N GLY A 560 2.36 -36.05 -14.81
CA GLY A 560 3.26 -36.18 -15.96
C GLY A 560 3.17 -37.52 -16.68
N GLN A 561 2.87 -38.60 -15.95
CA GLN A 561 2.67 -39.95 -16.52
C GLN A 561 1.29 -40.14 -17.15
N THR A 562 0.26 -39.45 -16.63
CA THR A 562 -1.14 -39.67 -17.00
C THR A 562 -1.62 -38.72 -18.09
N PHE A 563 -1.19 -37.44 -18.05
CA PHE A 563 -1.75 -36.40 -18.90
C PHE A 563 -0.75 -35.86 -19.92
N SER A 564 -1.17 -35.87 -21.19
CA SER A 564 -0.44 -35.18 -22.27
C SER A 564 -0.72 -33.68 -22.34
N ARG A 565 -1.67 -33.17 -21.54
CA ARG A 565 -2.10 -31.77 -21.51
C ARG A 565 -2.26 -31.30 -20.07
N ILE A 566 -1.66 -30.17 -19.75
CA ILE A 566 -1.68 -29.57 -18.41
C ILE A 566 -2.03 -28.09 -18.52
N ILE A 567 -2.88 -27.60 -17.64
CA ILE A 567 -3.10 -26.16 -17.42
C ILE A 567 -2.71 -25.84 -15.99
N THR A 568 -1.90 -24.80 -15.79
CA THR A 568 -1.63 -24.25 -14.46
C THR A 568 -2.35 -22.93 -14.26
N VAL A 569 -2.93 -22.73 -13.07
CA VAL A 569 -3.71 -21.52 -12.74
C VAL A 569 -3.22 -20.95 -11.40
N GLU A 570 -2.79 -19.69 -11.41
CA GLU A 570 -2.28 -18.99 -10.21
C GLU A 570 -2.71 -17.53 -10.17
N ASN A 571 -3.06 -17.02 -8.99
CA ASN A 571 -3.29 -15.59 -8.77
C ASN A 571 -1.97 -14.89 -8.41
N GLY A 572 -1.03 -15.00 -9.32
CA GLY A 572 0.31 -14.44 -9.30
C GLY A 572 0.78 -14.20 -10.74
N VAL A 573 1.95 -13.57 -10.91
CA VAL A 573 2.54 -13.42 -12.25
C VAL A 573 2.86 -14.78 -12.85
N VAL A 574 2.56 -14.94 -14.14
CA VAL A 574 2.74 -16.20 -14.86
C VAL A 574 4.22 -16.63 -14.99
N LYS A 575 5.15 -15.73 -14.68
CA LYS A 575 6.60 -15.98 -14.71
C LYS A 575 7.14 -16.20 -13.29
N GLY A 576 7.78 -17.33 -13.05
CA GLY A 576 8.47 -17.65 -11.79
C GLY A 576 7.61 -18.29 -10.69
N GLY A 577 6.26 -18.33 -10.84
CA GLY A 577 5.35 -18.96 -9.89
C GLY A 577 5.09 -20.46 -10.15
N LEU A 578 3.84 -20.89 -9.91
CA LEU A 578 3.41 -22.29 -10.05
C LEU A 578 3.65 -22.84 -11.45
N GLY A 579 3.21 -22.10 -12.48
CA GLY A 579 3.36 -22.56 -13.85
C GLY A 579 4.81 -22.76 -14.28
N SER A 580 5.74 -21.96 -13.74
CA SER A 580 7.18 -22.14 -13.97
C SER A 580 7.71 -23.35 -13.21
N ALA A 581 7.30 -23.57 -11.96
CA ALA A 581 7.72 -24.73 -11.16
C ALA A 581 7.29 -26.04 -11.82
N VAL A 582 6.05 -26.09 -12.33
CA VAL A 582 5.56 -27.27 -13.06
C VAL A 582 6.35 -27.52 -14.35
N LEU A 583 6.65 -26.46 -15.13
CA LEU A 583 7.45 -26.57 -16.36
C LEU A 583 8.87 -27.11 -16.06
N GLU A 584 9.53 -26.57 -15.05
CA GLU A 584 10.86 -27.01 -14.61
C GLU A 584 10.82 -28.50 -14.20
N PHE A 585 9.86 -28.88 -13.36
CA PHE A 585 9.70 -30.27 -12.94
C PHE A 585 9.49 -31.22 -14.12
N MET A 586 8.60 -30.88 -15.06
CA MET A 586 8.32 -31.73 -16.23
C MET A 586 9.57 -31.88 -17.11
N ALA A 587 10.32 -30.80 -17.32
CA ALA A 587 11.57 -30.82 -18.09
C ALA A 587 12.65 -31.66 -17.41
N ASP A 588 12.87 -31.49 -16.11
CA ASP A 588 13.90 -32.22 -15.33
C ASP A 588 13.63 -33.74 -15.29
N HIS A 589 12.36 -34.16 -15.39
CA HIS A 589 11.96 -35.57 -15.38
C HIS A 589 11.60 -36.13 -16.75
N ASN A 590 11.93 -35.40 -17.84
CA ASN A 590 11.69 -35.81 -19.24
C ASN A 590 10.22 -36.09 -19.59
N TYR A 591 9.28 -35.44 -18.91
CA TYR A 591 7.88 -35.40 -19.32
C TYR A 591 7.68 -34.32 -20.39
N THR A 592 6.88 -34.60 -21.41
CA THR A 592 6.66 -33.69 -22.55
C THR A 592 5.18 -33.32 -22.76
N PRO A 593 4.42 -33.00 -21.71
CA PRO A 593 3.04 -32.57 -21.87
C PRO A 593 2.97 -31.20 -22.54
N GLN A 594 1.89 -30.93 -23.25
CA GLN A 594 1.55 -29.57 -23.67
C GLN A 594 1.09 -28.79 -22.43
N ILE A 595 1.82 -27.72 -22.06
CA ILE A 595 1.49 -26.93 -20.86
C ILE A 595 1.00 -25.54 -21.25
N ARG A 596 -0.16 -25.15 -20.71
CA ARG A 596 -0.68 -23.78 -20.77
C ARG A 596 -0.68 -23.19 -19.36
N ARG A 597 -0.07 -22.01 -19.22
CA ARG A 597 -0.01 -21.28 -17.94
C ARG A 597 -1.02 -20.14 -17.94
N ILE A 598 -1.82 -20.03 -16.88
CA ILE A 598 -2.79 -18.97 -16.64
C ILE A 598 -2.38 -18.25 -15.34
N GLY A 599 -2.20 -16.95 -15.41
CA GLY A 599 -1.81 -16.07 -14.32
C GLY A 599 -1.74 -14.64 -14.81
N VAL A 600 -1.32 -13.74 -13.95
CA VAL A 600 -1.18 -12.32 -14.29
C VAL A 600 -0.10 -12.17 -15.38
N PRO A 601 -0.43 -11.53 -16.52
CA PRO A 601 0.50 -11.37 -17.65
C PRO A 601 1.65 -10.42 -17.28
N ASP A 602 2.71 -10.43 -18.11
CA ASP A 602 3.90 -9.60 -17.95
C ASP A 602 3.63 -8.12 -18.25
N ARG A 603 2.77 -7.53 -17.45
CA ARG A 603 2.44 -6.09 -17.44
C ARG A 603 1.86 -5.71 -16.09
N PHE A 604 1.97 -4.45 -15.70
CA PHE A 604 1.24 -3.91 -14.55
C PHE A 604 -0.26 -3.86 -14.86
N ILE A 605 -1.06 -4.34 -13.92
CA ILE A 605 -2.53 -4.35 -14.03
C ILE A 605 -3.06 -3.10 -13.31
N GLU A 606 -3.92 -2.37 -13.98
CA GLU A 606 -4.58 -1.18 -13.44
C GLU A 606 -5.61 -1.51 -12.34
N GLN A 607 -6.29 -0.50 -11.85
CA GLN A 607 -7.37 -0.63 -10.87
C GLN A 607 -8.68 -1.11 -11.53
N GLY A 608 -9.53 -1.75 -10.73
CA GLY A 608 -10.85 -2.22 -11.13
C GLY A 608 -11.41 -3.17 -10.09
N SER A 609 -12.62 -3.68 -10.27
CA SER A 609 -13.13 -4.77 -9.43
C SER A 609 -12.38 -6.08 -9.72
N ILE A 610 -12.24 -6.94 -8.73
CA ILE A 610 -11.53 -8.24 -8.90
C ILE A 610 -12.10 -9.05 -10.07
N PRO A 611 -13.44 -9.17 -10.27
CA PRO A 611 -13.99 -9.88 -11.44
C PRO A 611 -13.60 -9.25 -12.79
N GLU A 612 -13.57 -7.92 -12.89
CA GLU A 612 -13.12 -7.24 -14.12
C GLU A 612 -11.64 -7.50 -14.39
N LEU A 613 -10.80 -7.46 -13.35
CA LEU A 613 -9.36 -7.73 -13.47
C LEU A 613 -9.08 -9.20 -13.81
N TYR A 614 -9.82 -10.15 -13.25
CA TYR A 614 -9.74 -11.56 -13.64
C TYR A 614 -10.06 -11.74 -15.12
N LYS A 615 -11.15 -11.10 -15.61
CA LYS A 615 -11.52 -11.13 -17.03
C LYS A 615 -10.44 -10.49 -17.91
N GLN A 616 -9.88 -9.33 -17.49
CA GLN A 616 -8.81 -8.65 -18.21
C GLN A 616 -7.54 -9.52 -18.32
N CYS A 617 -7.23 -10.30 -17.28
CA CYS A 617 -6.11 -11.23 -17.23
C CYS A 617 -6.44 -12.62 -17.81
N ARG A 618 -7.68 -12.85 -18.24
CA ARG A 618 -8.19 -14.17 -18.71
C ARG A 618 -8.04 -15.27 -17.66
N MET A 619 -8.32 -14.91 -16.41
CA MET A 619 -8.24 -15.78 -15.23
C MET A 619 -9.61 -16.11 -14.64
N ASP A 620 -10.69 -15.54 -15.18
CA ASP A 620 -12.06 -15.84 -14.82
C ASP A 620 -12.50 -17.22 -15.35
N ALA A 621 -13.56 -17.80 -14.78
CA ALA A 621 -14.04 -19.13 -15.10
C ALA A 621 -14.29 -19.34 -16.60
N LYS A 622 -14.91 -18.36 -17.28
CA LYS A 622 -15.16 -18.42 -18.72
C LYS A 622 -13.89 -18.49 -19.55
N SER A 623 -12.89 -17.68 -19.20
CA SER A 623 -11.59 -17.68 -19.89
C SER A 623 -10.81 -18.98 -19.64
N ILE A 624 -10.92 -19.56 -18.44
CA ILE A 624 -10.33 -20.86 -18.10
C ILE A 624 -11.03 -21.96 -18.91
N ALA A 625 -12.37 -21.96 -19.01
CA ALA A 625 -13.13 -22.89 -19.83
C ALA A 625 -12.71 -22.83 -21.31
N VAL A 626 -12.53 -21.63 -21.87
CA VAL A 626 -11.98 -21.46 -23.23
C VAL A 626 -10.59 -22.09 -23.34
N ALA A 627 -9.73 -21.88 -22.34
CA ALA A 627 -8.38 -22.44 -22.33
C ALA A 627 -8.39 -23.98 -22.32
N ILE A 628 -9.34 -24.60 -21.58
CA ILE A 628 -9.54 -26.04 -21.55
C ILE A 628 -9.98 -26.56 -22.93
N ARG A 629 -10.97 -25.92 -23.55
CA ARG A 629 -11.43 -26.30 -24.91
C ARG A 629 -10.29 -26.20 -25.94
N GLU A 630 -9.56 -25.12 -25.94
CA GLU A 630 -8.46 -24.86 -26.89
C GLU A 630 -7.29 -25.85 -26.75
N ILE A 631 -6.90 -26.23 -25.53
CA ILE A 631 -5.79 -27.17 -25.35
C ILE A 631 -6.18 -28.60 -25.74
N ILE A 632 -7.47 -28.95 -25.58
CA ILE A 632 -8.01 -30.28 -26.01
C ILE A 632 -8.18 -30.32 -27.52
N SER A 633 -8.69 -29.26 -28.16
CA SER A 633 -9.01 -29.24 -29.60
C SER A 633 -7.79 -29.16 -30.52
N LYS A 634 -6.65 -28.63 -30.05
CA LYS A 634 -5.42 -28.45 -30.88
C LYS A 634 -4.78 -29.73 -31.43
N ASN A 635 -5.27 -30.93 -31.07
CA ASN A 635 -4.79 -32.20 -31.60
C ASN A 635 -5.62 -32.76 -32.77
N VAL A 636 -6.61 -32.05 -33.31
CA VAL A 636 -7.43 -32.52 -34.44
C VAL A 636 -6.82 -32.18 -35.81
N ASN A 637 -5.76 -31.38 -35.90
CA ASN A 637 -5.18 -30.91 -37.15
C ASN A 637 -3.79 -31.45 -37.51
N ILE A 638 -3.37 -32.61 -37.02
CA ILE A 638 -2.20 -33.31 -37.56
C ILE A 638 -2.62 -34.73 -37.87
N ILE A 639 -3.26 -34.95 -38.99
CA ILE A 639 -3.20 -36.08 -39.92
C ILE A 639 -4.28 -35.84 -40.99
N THR A 640 -3.93 -35.16 -42.05
CA THR A 640 -4.43 -35.42 -43.43
C THR A 640 -3.52 -34.68 -44.39
N THR A 641 -2.46 -35.29 -44.80
CA THR A 641 -2.02 -35.54 -46.19
C THR A 641 -0.87 -36.49 -46.19
#